data_90585f30fb5ab336229727bb6ae5fcae
#
_entry.id   90585f30fb5ab336229727bb6ae5fcae
#
_cell.length_a   1.000
_cell.length_b   1.000
_cell.length_c   1.000
_cell.angle_alpha   90.00
_cell.angle_beta   90.00
_cell.angle_gamma   90.00
#
_symmetry.space_group_name_H-M   'P 1'
#
loop_
_entity.id
_entity.type
_entity.pdbx_description
1 polymer ?
#
loop_
_entity_poly.entity_id
_entity_poly.type
_entity_poly.pdbx_seq_one_letter_code
_entity_poly.pdbx_strand_id
1 'polypeptide(L)'
;MVIAQFKQGVVMLDRASVVDEQFLKRVLQGDFPQLRSSMSPDTAELDKKTAIEFFDSQIKSRLLDIIARQLKEKGLSFYTIGSSGHEGNAVLGQVFRASDMAFLHYRSGAFFLQRAKQLPGIDGVKDILLSLVAAASDPISGGRHKVFGSVPLNIPPQTSTIASHLPKALGAALSITRARELGLPSKLTPDSVILCSFGDASTNHATSQATLNACSWITQQNYPLPIVFICEDNGIGISVPTPSSWIKSSVSSRPGIHYIECDGLNIADVFAKAQEADYLARVKKQPVFLHMRCVRLLGHAGSDIESQYNTQEEIEQREANDPLLHTAGILYREGWMSLQAMVELYQDNRALIEAKALEAIREPRMSSAEEIMASIVPRIDKKQKYSLPDDNRRAQVFAGAYNQLALKRNLCQQINFALTDLMMQYPNMLIFGEDVGKKGGVYRVTADLQARFGQRRVFDTLLDETTIIGTAIGLAHNGFIPVPEIQFLAYLHNAEDQLRGEASTLSFFSSGQYQNPMVLRIASLAYQKGFGGHFHNDNSIAVLRDLPGVIVACPSNGPDAAKMLRTCMRLAYEEGRVVVFLEPIALYMTKDLYSPGDNGWLFEYPSPDEMISQGEVGVYGEGDTVILTYANGYYLSRQAEKVLREAHNISVKIIDLRWLSPLPKDAILKEIAKAKRILIVDEGRQSGSISEGLMTLLMEEASPRLKIKRITGKDCFIPLGTAWQYLLPSQESIIDAVIALQSDKREKESGRLVVS
;
A
#
# COMPACT_ATOMS: atom_id res chain seq x y z
N MET A 1 -29.59 2.96 -27.00
CA MET A 1 -31.07 2.89 -27.07
C MET A 1 -31.57 1.90 -26.03
N VAL A 2 -31.28 2.15 -24.71
CA VAL A 2 -31.89 1.49 -23.53
C VAL A 2 -31.84 2.50 -22.37
N ILE A 3 -32.43 3.67 -22.54
CA ILE A 3 -32.71 4.62 -21.46
C ILE A 3 -34.08 5.24 -21.78
N ALA A 4 -35.12 4.47 -21.59
CA ALA A 4 -36.47 5.02 -21.59
C ALA A 4 -37.48 3.96 -21.09
N GLN A 5 -37.45 3.67 -19.78
CA GLN A 5 -38.61 3.09 -19.06
C GLN A 5 -38.38 3.08 -17.55
N PHE A 6 -38.33 4.25 -16.93
CA PHE A 6 -38.63 4.43 -15.50
C PHE A 6 -39.24 5.83 -15.34
N LYS A 7 -40.50 5.98 -15.75
CA LYS A 7 -41.36 7.08 -15.33
C LYS A 7 -42.64 6.48 -14.82
N GLN A 8 -42.66 6.11 -13.56
CA GLN A 8 -43.87 6.20 -12.74
C GLN A 8 -43.41 6.63 -11.36
N GLY A 9 -43.84 7.83 -10.97
CA GLY A 9 -43.33 8.57 -9.83
C GLY A 9 -43.74 7.96 -8.50
N VAL A 10 -42.75 7.36 -7.85
CA VAL A 10 -42.62 7.50 -6.42
C VAL A 10 -41.65 8.67 -6.24
N VAL A 11 -42.13 9.78 -5.73
CA VAL A 11 -41.25 10.83 -5.19
C VAL A 11 -40.54 10.15 -4.03
N MET A 12 -39.33 9.64 -4.27
CA MET A 12 -38.48 9.14 -3.20
C MET A 12 -38.13 10.35 -2.33
N LEU A 13 -38.75 10.43 -1.15
CA LEU A 13 -38.33 11.42 -0.16
C LEU A 13 -36.82 11.28 0.06
N ASP A 14 -36.07 12.37 -0.16
CA ASP A 14 -34.67 12.43 0.19
C ASP A 14 -34.52 12.27 1.72
N ARG A 15 -34.01 11.12 2.17
CA ARG A 15 -33.86 10.82 3.59
C ARG A 15 -32.93 11.81 4.29
N ALA A 16 -32.02 12.47 3.59
CA ALA A 16 -31.15 13.48 4.18
C ALA A 16 -31.97 14.73 4.63
N SER A 17 -32.94 15.16 3.81
CA SER A 17 -33.86 16.24 4.18
C SER A 17 -34.74 15.83 5.36
N VAL A 18 -35.22 14.59 5.39
CA VAL A 18 -36.03 14.07 6.51
C VAL A 18 -35.24 14.09 7.83
N VAL A 19 -34.02 13.58 7.82
CA VAL A 19 -33.12 13.54 9.01
C VAL A 19 -32.84 14.97 9.49
N ASP A 20 -32.60 15.88 8.58
CA ASP A 20 -32.34 17.31 8.85
C ASP A 20 -33.54 18.01 9.52
N GLU A 21 -34.70 17.90 8.93
CA GLU A 21 -35.94 18.49 9.45
C GLU A 21 -36.36 17.89 10.80
N GLN A 22 -36.25 16.57 10.93
CA GLN A 22 -36.56 15.87 12.18
C GLN A 22 -35.64 16.29 13.33
N PHE A 23 -34.34 16.49 13.08
CA PHE A 23 -33.42 16.97 14.08
C PHE A 23 -33.89 18.31 14.66
N LEU A 24 -34.11 19.32 13.80
CA LEU A 24 -34.56 20.66 14.22
C LEU A 24 -35.90 20.62 14.96
N LYS A 25 -36.87 19.87 14.44
CA LYS A 25 -38.20 19.72 15.04
C LYS A 25 -38.11 19.11 16.44
N ARG A 26 -37.38 17.99 16.59
CA ARG A 26 -37.26 17.28 17.87
C ARG A 26 -36.51 18.11 18.91
N VAL A 27 -35.43 18.82 18.51
CA VAL A 27 -34.73 19.73 19.41
C VAL A 27 -35.66 20.81 19.93
N LEU A 28 -36.43 21.49 19.04
CA LEU A 28 -37.39 22.52 19.47
C LEU A 28 -38.47 22.01 20.43
N GLN A 29 -38.87 20.74 20.31
CA GLN A 29 -39.86 20.11 21.17
C GLN A 29 -39.26 19.54 22.46
N GLY A 30 -37.91 19.51 22.61
CA GLY A 30 -37.24 18.85 23.72
C GLY A 30 -37.41 17.33 23.71
N ASP A 31 -37.70 16.75 22.53
CA ASP A 31 -37.90 15.33 22.34
C ASP A 31 -36.57 14.62 22.05
N PHE A 32 -35.94 14.11 23.09
CA PHE A 32 -34.65 13.45 23.01
C PHE A 32 -34.73 11.95 23.28
N PRO A 33 -33.96 11.11 22.55
CA PRO A 33 -33.94 9.67 22.81
C PRO A 33 -33.35 9.36 24.18
N GLN A 34 -33.73 8.21 24.72
CA GLN A 34 -33.15 7.70 25.95
C GLN A 34 -31.72 7.20 25.72
N LEU A 35 -30.82 7.49 26.66
CA LEU A 35 -29.47 6.95 26.63
C LEU A 35 -29.49 5.44 26.91
N ARG A 36 -28.73 4.69 26.16
CA ARG A 36 -28.54 3.24 26.39
C ARG A 36 -27.52 2.98 27.49
N SER A 37 -26.46 3.78 27.55
CA SER A 37 -25.45 3.74 28.58
C SER A 37 -25.86 4.64 29.75
N SER A 38 -25.59 4.21 30.98
CA SER A 38 -25.79 5.00 32.21
C SER A 38 -24.66 5.96 32.52
N MET A 39 -23.63 6.03 31.68
CA MET A 39 -22.51 6.94 31.85
C MET A 39 -22.96 8.40 31.74
N SER A 40 -22.74 9.17 32.82
CA SER A 40 -23.03 10.60 32.84
C SER A 40 -21.77 11.42 32.54
N PRO A 41 -21.94 12.70 32.11
CA PRO A 41 -20.79 13.61 31.94
C PRO A 41 -19.97 13.80 33.22
N ASP A 42 -20.62 13.88 34.37
CA ASP A 42 -19.97 13.98 35.68
C ASP A 42 -19.10 12.76 35.98
N THR A 43 -19.66 11.55 35.80
CA THR A 43 -18.91 10.30 35.97
C THR A 43 -17.72 10.17 35.01
N ALA A 44 -17.86 10.68 33.80
CA ALA A 44 -16.83 10.68 32.76
C ALA A 44 -15.81 11.83 32.90
N GLU A 45 -16.01 12.75 33.85
CA GLU A 45 -15.23 13.97 33.98
C GLU A 45 -15.25 14.84 32.69
N LEU A 46 -16.37 14.80 31.96
CA LEU A 46 -16.56 15.57 30.75
C LEU A 46 -17.11 16.98 31.07
N ASP A 47 -16.33 17.99 30.79
CA ASP A 47 -16.74 19.40 31.04
C ASP A 47 -17.65 19.94 29.94
N LYS A 48 -18.41 21.02 30.34
CA LYS A 48 -19.36 21.73 29.48
C LYS A 48 -18.74 22.20 28.16
N LYS A 49 -17.55 22.80 28.22
CA LYS A 49 -16.91 23.38 27.03
C LYS A 49 -16.59 22.31 26.01
N THR A 50 -15.95 21.25 26.47
CA THR A 50 -15.57 20.09 25.65
C THR A 50 -16.80 19.42 25.03
N ALA A 51 -17.89 19.24 25.81
CA ALA A 51 -19.13 18.65 25.30
C ALA A 51 -19.78 19.50 24.18
N ILE A 52 -19.78 20.83 24.33
CA ILE A 52 -20.28 21.76 23.29
C ILE A 52 -19.37 21.72 22.05
N GLU A 53 -18.05 21.60 22.21
CA GLU A 53 -17.11 21.48 21.09
C GLU A 53 -17.33 20.15 20.31
N PHE A 54 -17.68 19.06 21.00
CA PHE A 54 -18.07 17.82 20.34
C PHE A 54 -19.35 18.01 19.52
N PHE A 55 -20.36 18.61 20.12
CA PHE A 55 -21.64 18.87 19.45
C PHE A 55 -21.47 19.73 18.21
N ASP A 56 -20.67 20.78 18.26
CA ASP A 56 -20.33 21.61 17.10
C ASP A 56 -19.66 20.79 15.98
N SER A 57 -18.71 19.92 16.31
CA SER A 57 -18.05 19.07 15.31
C SER A 57 -18.99 18.00 14.72
N GLN A 58 -19.90 17.46 15.53
CA GLN A 58 -20.94 16.56 15.10
C GLN A 58 -21.91 17.24 14.11
N ILE A 59 -22.39 18.44 14.44
CA ILE A 59 -23.25 19.25 13.57
C ILE A 59 -22.56 19.53 12.24
N LYS A 60 -21.30 19.98 12.26
CA LYS A 60 -20.54 20.27 11.03
C LYS A 60 -20.38 19.03 10.16
N SER A 61 -20.08 17.85 10.75
CA SER A 61 -19.98 16.61 10.03
C SER A 61 -21.29 16.21 9.33
N ARG A 62 -22.42 16.35 10.04
CA ARG A 62 -23.76 16.09 9.50
C ARG A 62 -24.09 17.03 8.35
N LEU A 63 -23.87 18.30 8.53
CA LEU A 63 -24.17 19.32 7.52
C LEU A 63 -23.32 19.17 6.27
N LEU A 64 -22.04 18.77 6.42
CA LEU A 64 -21.19 18.46 5.27
C LEU A 64 -21.73 17.29 4.44
N ASP A 65 -22.28 16.24 5.07
CA ASP A 65 -22.90 15.14 4.36
C ASP A 65 -24.15 15.57 3.59
N ILE A 66 -25.00 16.42 4.20
CA ILE A 66 -26.22 16.96 3.57
C ILE A 66 -25.83 17.79 2.35
N ILE A 67 -24.89 18.74 2.54
CA ILE A 67 -24.42 19.63 1.47
C ILE A 67 -23.71 18.81 0.36
N ALA A 68 -22.94 17.78 0.70
CA ALA A 68 -22.31 16.89 -0.28
C ALA A 68 -23.33 16.24 -1.21
N ARG A 69 -24.49 15.81 -0.68
CA ARG A 69 -25.58 15.24 -1.48
C ARG A 69 -26.24 16.28 -2.38
N GLN A 70 -26.52 17.48 -1.85
CA GLN A 70 -27.05 18.59 -2.64
C GLN A 70 -26.11 19.01 -3.78
N LEU A 71 -24.80 19.04 -3.53
CA LEU A 71 -23.79 19.33 -4.55
C LEU A 71 -23.72 18.23 -5.61
N LYS A 72 -23.89 16.97 -5.22
CA LYS A 72 -23.93 15.84 -6.14
C LYS A 72 -25.14 15.91 -7.07
N GLU A 73 -26.34 16.22 -6.54
CA GLU A 73 -27.56 16.41 -7.34
C GLU A 73 -27.40 17.51 -8.39
N LYS A 74 -26.64 18.54 -8.07
CA LYS A 74 -26.29 19.64 -8.99
C LYS A 74 -25.11 19.31 -9.92
N GLY A 75 -24.52 18.11 -9.84
CA GLY A 75 -23.35 17.71 -10.63
C GLY A 75 -22.05 18.43 -10.24
N LEU A 76 -21.97 19.00 -9.02
CA LEU A 76 -20.82 19.76 -8.52
C LEU A 76 -19.87 18.93 -7.64
N SER A 77 -20.32 17.77 -7.15
CA SER A 77 -19.47 16.77 -6.51
C SER A 77 -19.63 15.41 -7.19
N PHE A 78 -18.64 14.52 -7.00
CA PHE A 78 -18.54 13.29 -7.79
C PHE A 78 -18.78 12.02 -6.97
N TYR A 79 -18.40 12.02 -5.71
CA TYR A 79 -18.47 10.85 -4.85
C TYR A 79 -18.81 11.26 -3.42
N THR A 80 -19.83 10.63 -2.84
CA THR A 80 -20.25 10.89 -1.48
C THR A 80 -20.35 9.59 -0.70
N ILE A 81 -19.55 9.49 0.37
CA ILE A 81 -19.78 8.56 1.48
C ILE A 81 -19.97 9.43 2.72
N GLY A 82 -21.12 9.30 3.37
CA GLY A 82 -21.46 10.10 4.52
C GLY A 82 -20.93 9.54 5.83
N SER A 83 -20.72 10.44 6.80
CA SER A 83 -20.36 10.12 8.19
C SER A 83 -21.58 10.06 9.11
N SER A 84 -22.76 10.39 8.59
CA SER A 84 -24.01 10.51 9.36
C SER A 84 -24.37 9.23 10.11
N GLY A 85 -24.47 9.36 11.44
CA GLY A 85 -24.67 8.27 12.38
C GLY A 85 -23.40 7.83 13.13
N HIS A 86 -22.23 8.24 12.66
CA HIS A 86 -20.92 7.94 13.26
C HIS A 86 -20.32 9.12 14.04
N GLU A 87 -21.08 10.18 14.25
CA GLU A 87 -20.59 11.45 14.82
C GLU A 87 -20.04 11.34 16.25
N GLY A 88 -20.30 10.24 16.96
CA GLY A 88 -19.66 9.93 18.24
C GLY A 88 -18.13 9.87 18.17
N ASN A 89 -17.57 9.60 16.98
CA ASN A 89 -16.12 9.60 16.79
C ASN A 89 -15.44 10.96 16.93
N ALA A 90 -16.21 12.08 17.01
CA ALA A 90 -15.68 13.40 17.38
C ALA A 90 -14.89 13.35 18.70
N VAL A 91 -15.38 12.59 19.69
CA VAL A 91 -14.74 12.41 21.00
C VAL A 91 -13.31 11.88 20.85
N LEU A 92 -13.11 10.89 19.97
CA LEU A 92 -11.80 10.33 19.70
C LEU A 92 -10.84 11.36 19.09
N GLY A 93 -11.37 12.28 18.28
CA GLY A 93 -10.60 13.39 17.70
C GLY A 93 -10.05 14.36 18.73
N GLN A 94 -10.59 14.40 19.96
CA GLN A 94 -10.13 15.22 21.08
C GLN A 94 -9.21 14.45 22.02
N VAL A 95 -9.60 13.23 22.42
CA VAL A 95 -8.87 12.44 23.42
C VAL A 95 -7.48 12.07 22.93
N PHE A 96 -7.37 11.68 21.65
CA PHE A 96 -6.08 11.38 21.05
C PHE A 96 -5.44 12.63 20.45
N ARG A 97 -4.14 12.78 20.62
CA ARG A 97 -3.37 13.96 20.24
C ARG A 97 -3.22 14.08 18.72
N ALA A 98 -3.07 15.28 18.20
CA ALA A 98 -2.74 15.51 16.79
C ALA A 98 -1.39 14.89 16.38
N SER A 99 -0.48 14.64 17.34
CA SER A 99 0.78 13.92 17.12
C SER A 99 0.63 12.40 16.99
N ASP A 100 -0.52 11.83 17.37
CA ASP A 100 -0.81 10.41 17.20
C ASP A 100 -1.22 10.14 15.75
N MET A 101 -0.58 9.17 15.09
CA MET A 101 -0.93 8.86 13.71
C MET A 101 -2.27 8.13 13.64
N ALA A 102 -3.17 8.59 12.77
CA ALA A 102 -4.51 8.04 12.64
C ALA A 102 -4.80 7.58 11.22
N PHE A 103 -5.08 6.30 11.07
CA PHE A 103 -5.59 5.67 9.85
C PHE A 103 -7.11 5.59 9.96
N LEU A 104 -7.80 6.50 9.26
CA LEU A 104 -9.21 6.76 9.50
C LEU A 104 -10.15 5.90 8.62
N HIS A 105 -11.28 5.55 9.19
CA HIS A 105 -12.44 5.07 8.43
C HIS A 105 -13.00 6.19 7.54
N TYR A 106 -13.59 5.85 6.41
CA TYR A 106 -14.17 6.83 5.49
C TYR A 106 -15.39 7.59 6.05
N ARG A 107 -15.91 7.18 7.24
CA ARG A 107 -16.98 7.87 7.97
C ARG A 107 -16.49 8.70 9.15
N SER A 108 -15.20 8.95 9.26
CA SER A 108 -14.59 9.66 10.40
C SER A 108 -14.61 11.19 10.23
N GLY A 109 -15.67 11.77 9.64
CA GLY A 109 -15.79 13.19 9.41
C GLY A 109 -15.75 14.01 10.70
N ALA A 110 -16.50 13.62 11.73
CA ALA A 110 -16.53 14.34 13.01
C ALA A 110 -15.21 14.21 13.78
N PHE A 111 -14.52 13.06 13.68
CA PHE A 111 -13.14 12.89 14.18
C PHE A 111 -12.19 13.92 13.54
N PHE A 112 -12.20 13.99 12.20
CA PHE A 112 -11.33 14.90 11.46
C PHE A 112 -11.55 16.36 11.84
N LEU A 113 -12.82 16.78 11.90
CA LEU A 113 -13.21 18.14 12.29
C LEU A 113 -12.81 18.49 13.72
N GLN A 114 -13.02 17.60 14.68
CA GLN A 114 -12.62 17.83 16.06
C GLN A 114 -11.10 17.85 16.21
N ARG A 115 -10.39 16.95 15.55
CA ARG A 115 -8.93 16.92 15.59
C ARG A 115 -8.30 18.17 14.97
N ALA A 116 -8.91 18.72 13.92
CA ALA A 116 -8.47 19.96 13.29
C ALA A 116 -8.45 21.14 14.28
N LYS A 117 -9.34 21.17 15.28
CA LYS A 117 -9.36 22.20 16.31
C LYS A 117 -8.14 22.17 17.23
N GLN A 118 -7.38 21.07 17.29
CA GLN A 118 -6.16 20.99 18.10
C GLN A 118 -5.00 21.80 17.52
N LEU A 119 -5.02 22.11 16.22
CA LEU A 119 -3.94 22.85 15.56
C LEU A 119 -4.46 24.16 14.94
N PRO A 120 -3.96 25.34 15.40
CA PRO A 120 -4.31 26.60 14.79
C PRO A 120 -3.97 26.65 13.29
N GLY A 121 -4.87 27.21 12.49
CA GLY A 121 -4.67 27.40 11.05
C GLY A 121 -5.18 26.26 10.17
N ILE A 122 -5.69 25.16 10.74
CA ILE A 122 -6.35 24.11 9.99
C ILE A 122 -7.85 24.38 9.90
N ASP A 123 -8.38 24.52 8.69
CA ASP A 123 -9.81 24.65 8.44
C ASP A 123 -10.38 23.33 7.89
N GLY A 124 -10.73 22.42 8.79
CA GLY A 124 -11.22 21.09 8.43
C GLY A 124 -12.50 21.09 7.58
N VAL A 125 -13.35 22.12 7.71
CA VAL A 125 -14.56 22.27 6.86
C VAL A 125 -14.15 22.59 5.41
N LYS A 126 -13.26 23.55 5.23
CA LYS A 126 -12.74 23.92 3.91
C LYS A 126 -12.01 22.75 3.25
N ASP A 127 -11.16 22.05 3.99
CA ASP A 127 -10.39 20.90 3.47
C ASP A 127 -11.30 19.79 2.95
N ILE A 128 -12.37 19.46 3.71
CA ILE A 128 -13.36 18.46 3.27
C ILE A 128 -14.10 18.93 2.02
N LEU A 129 -14.50 20.20 1.96
CA LEU A 129 -15.22 20.75 0.80
C LEU A 129 -14.35 20.78 -0.46
N LEU A 130 -13.08 21.17 -0.36
CA LEU A 130 -12.14 21.15 -1.49
C LEU A 130 -11.94 19.73 -2.02
N SER A 131 -11.78 18.76 -1.11
CA SER A 131 -11.67 17.35 -1.48
C SER A 131 -12.95 16.84 -2.16
N LEU A 132 -14.13 17.26 -1.69
CA LEU A 132 -15.44 16.86 -2.21
C LEU A 132 -15.67 17.34 -3.65
N VAL A 133 -15.26 18.55 -3.98
CA VAL A 133 -15.42 19.14 -5.33
C VAL A 133 -14.25 18.86 -6.26
N ALA A 134 -13.28 18.07 -5.81
CA ALA A 134 -12.04 17.74 -6.53
C ALA A 134 -11.23 18.99 -6.95
N ALA A 135 -11.12 19.96 -6.03
CA ALA A 135 -10.34 21.16 -6.25
C ALA A 135 -8.83 20.87 -6.29
N ALA A 136 -8.10 21.48 -7.22
CA ALA A 136 -6.63 21.34 -7.28
C ALA A 136 -5.94 21.91 -6.02
N SER A 137 -6.61 22.81 -5.30
CA SER A 137 -6.18 23.37 -4.02
C SER A 137 -6.52 22.49 -2.80
N ASP A 138 -7.09 21.29 -2.98
CA ASP A 138 -7.28 20.32 -1.88
C ASP A 138 -5.92 20.02 -1.23
N PRO A 139 -5.73 20.32 0.06
CA PRO A 139 -4.42 20.29 0.69
C PRO A 139 -3.82 18.87 0.77
N ILE A 140 -4.63 17.81 0.71
CA ILE A 140 -4.11 16.45 0.78
C ILE A 140 -4.01 15.77 -0.58
N SER A 141 -5.09 15.72 -1.37
CA SER A 141 -5.09 14.95 -2.62
C SER A 141 -4.88 15.81 -3.87
N GLY A 142 -4.96 17.13 -3.75
CA GLY A 142 -4.92 18.02 -4.91
C GLY A 142 -6.03 17.70 -5.92
N GLY A 143 -7.21 17.30 -5.42
CA GLY A 143 -8.36 16.96 -6.25
C GLY A 143 -8.36 15.56 -6.88
N ARG A 144 -7.41 14.68 -6.50
CA ARG A 144 -7.31 13.33 -7.07
C ARG A 144 -8.32 12.35 -6.51
N HIS A 145 -8.72 12.54 -5.27
CA HIS A 145 -9.74 11.69 -4.63
C HIS A 145 -10.34 12.37 -3.40
N LYS A 146 -11.58 12.03 -3.06
CA LYS A 146 -12.19 12.46 -1.78
C LYS A 146 -11.70 11.55 -0.66
N VAL A 147 -10.82 12.06 0.19
CA VAL A 147 -10.23 11.35 1.33
C VAL A 147 -10.19 12.23 2.57
N PHE A 148 -10.15 11.61 3.75
CA PHE A 148 -9.69 12.27 4.97
C PHE A 148 -8.18 12.09 5.07
N GLY A 149 -7.44 13.19 5.11
CA GLY A 149 -6.00 13.17 5.25
C GLY A 149 -5.45 14.55 5.57
N SER A 150 -4.36 14.59 6.32
CA SER A 150 -3.68 15.85 6.67
C SER A 150 -2.30 15.54 7.25
N VAL A 151 -1.26 16.11 6.66
CA VAL A 151 0.11 15.94 7.19
C VAL A 151 0.26 16.57 8.57
N PRO A 152 -0.20 17.83 8.82
CA PRO A 152 -0.11 18.42 10.15
C PRO A 152 -0.87 17.67 11.23
N LEU A 153 -2.02 17.07 10.90
CA LEU A 153 -2.83 16.28 11.83
C LEU A 153 -2.35 14.82 11.94
N ASN A 154 -1.29 14.45 11.24
CA ASN A 154 -0.75 13.09 11.22
C ASN A 154 -1.78 12.03 10.77
N ILE A 155 -2.56 12.36 9.72
CA ILE A 155 -3.59 11.52 9.14
C ILE A 155 -3.18 11.17 7.70
N PRO A 156 -2.57 10.00 7.46
CA PRO A 156 -2.37 9.51 6.10
C PRO A 156 -3.71 9.20 5.42
N PRO A 157 -3.90 9.59 4.15
CA PRO A 157 -5.15 9.28 3.45
C PRO A 157 -5.33 7.78 3.25
N GLN A 158 -6.60 7.32 3.28
CA GLN A 158 -6.96 5.92 3.11
C GLN A 158 -7.54 5.67 1.74
N THR A 159 -7.28 4.49 1.20
CA THR A 159 -7.91 4.00 -0.02
C THR A 159 -9.34 3.52 0.26
N SER A 160 -10.10 3.23 -0.82
CA SER A 160 -11.44 2.65 -0.67
C SER A 160 -11.42 1.13 -0.42
N THR A 161 -10.25 0.49 -0.42
CA THR A 161 -10.14 -0.95 -0.17
C THR A 161 -10.38 -1.23 1.30
N ILE A 162 -11.40 -2.02 1.59
CA ILE A 162 -11.81 -2.31 2.95
C ILE A 162 -10.70 -3.03 3.71
N ALA A 163 -10.41 -2.56 4.93
CA ALA A 163 -9.44 -3.13 5.86
C ALA A 163 -7.96 -3.05 5.45
N SER A 164 -7.63 -2.57 4.26
CA SER A 164 -6.24 -2.55 3.75
C SER A 164 -5.27 -1.73 4.62
N HIS A 165 -5.79 -0.80 5.41
CA HIS A 165 -5.00 0.07 6.29
C HIS A 165 -4.64 -0.56 7.65
N LEU A 166 -5.23 -1.69 8.03
CA LEU A 166 -4.95 -2.30 9.34
C LEU A 166 -3.50 -2.79 9.46
N PRO A 167 -2.92 -3.52 8.47
CA PRO A 167 -1.53 -3.98 8.57
C PRO A 167 -0.52 -2.84 8.66
N LYS A 168 -0.74 -1.72 7.95
CA LYS A 168 0.16 -0.56 8.05
C LYS A 168 0.04 0.16 9.39
N ALA A 169 -1.15 0.17 10.01
CA ALA A 169 -1.31 0.69 11.37
C ALA A 169 -0.51 -0.15 12.38
N LEU A 170 -0.54 -1.48 12.26
CA LEU A 170 0.30 -2.38 13.06
C LEU A 170 1.79 -2.08 12.86
N GLY A 171 2.25 -1.92 11.63
CA GLY A 171 3.63 -1.56 11.30
C GLY A 171 4.05 -0.21 11.87
N ALA A 172 3.17 0.79 11.84
CA ALA A 172 3.43 2.09 12.46
C ALA A 172 3.56 1.98 13.99
N ALA A 173 2.73 1.18 14.66
CA ALA A 173 2.85 0.93 16.10
C ALA A 173 4.16 0.21 16.45
N LEU A 174 4.53 -0.81 15.69
CA LEU A 174 5.79 -1.53 15.82
C LEU A 174 7.00 -0.58 15.68
N SER A 175 6.92 0.40 14.78
CA SER A 175 7.98 1.33 14.48
C SER A 175 8.37 2.22 15.67
N ILE A 176 7.40 2.60 16.53
CA ILE A 176 7.64 3.46 17.69
C ILE A 176 8.63 2.80 18.67
N THR A 177 8.34 1.56 19.02
CA THR A 177 9.20 0.79 19.93
C THR A 177 10.57 0.52 19.30
N ARG A 178 10.61 0.13 18.01
CA ARG A 178 11.88 -0.12 17.31
C ARG A 178 12.77 1.10 17.20
N ALA A 179 12.21 2.27 16.88
CA ALA A 179 13.00 3.51 16.81
C ALA A 179 13.65 3.82 18.15
N ARG A 180 12.88 3.71 19.25
CA ARG A 180 13.42 3.90 20.61
C ARG A 180 14.53 2.92 20.95
N GLU A 181 14.34 1.62 20.67
CA GLU A 181 15.33 0.58 21.00
C GLU A 181 16.59 0.67 20.17
N LEU A 182 16.50 1.18 18.94
CA LEU A 182 17.64 1.38 18.06
C LEU A 182 18.30 2.76 18.23
N GLY A 183 17.72 3.64 19.07
CA GLY A 183 18.23 5.00 19.26
C GLY A 183 18.15 5.85 17.98
N LEU A 184 17.16 5.59 17.12
CA LEU A 184 17.03 6.26 15.83
C LEU A 184 16.07 7.46 15.90
N PRO A 185 16.31 8.51 15.09
CA PRO A 185 15.35 9.57 14.89
C PRO A 185 14.01 9.01 14.41
N SER A 186 12.91 9.55 14.93
CA SER A 186 11.56 9.07 14.67
C SER A 186 10.65 10.26 14.41
N LYS A 187 9.71 10.13 13.46
CA LYS A 187 8.66 11.13 13.24
C LYS A 187 7.60 11.07 14.35
N LEU A 188 7.36 9.87 14.88
CA LEU A 188 6.44 9.63 15.99
C LEU A 188 7.19 9.70 17.31
N THR A 189 6.62 10.37 18.30
CA THR A 189 7.23 10.44 19.63
C THR A 189 7.14 9.09 20.36
N PRO A 190 8.03 8.79 21.32
CA PRO A 190 8.02 7.52 22.04
C PRO A 190 6.72 7.22 22.80
N ASP A 191 5.92 8.25 23.10
CA ASP A 191 4.61 8.17 23.76
C ASP A 191 3.43 8.22 22.78
N SER A 192 3.67 8.32 21.47
CA SER A 192 2.59 8.28 20.46
C SER A 192 1.78 7.00 20.52
N VAL A 193 0.52 7.11 20.13
CA VAL A 193 -0.44 6.02 19.93
C VAL A 193 -0.84 5.99 18.46
N ILE A 194 -1.02 4.81 17.92
CA ILE A 194 -1.56 4.63 16.56
C ILE A 194 -3.04 4.34 16.65
N LEU A 195 -3.82 5.07 15.87
CA LEU A 195 -5.26 4.87 15.75
C LEU A 195 -5.56 4.21 14.41
N CYS A 196 -6.44 3.22 14.42
CA CYS A 196 -6.92 2.56 13.21
C CYS A 196 -8.42 2.36 13.29
N SER A 197 -9.20 3.20 12.62
CA SER A 197 -10.66 3.09 12.63
C SER A 197 -11.21 2.41 11.37
N PHE A 198 -12.25 1.60 11.54
CA PHE A 198 -12.90 0.81 10.50
C PHE A 198 -14.31 0.42 10.91
N GLY A 199 -15.14 -0.01 9.96
CA GLY A 199 -16.50 -0.48 10.24
C GLY A 199 -16.55 -1.95 10.68
N ASP A 200 -17.68 -2.35 11.25
CA ASP A 200 -17.96 -3.73 11.69
C ASP A 200 -17.76 -4.77 10.59
N ALA A 201 -18.24 -4.50 9.37
CA ALA A 201 -18.05 -5.41 8.24
C ALA A 201 -16.57 -5.64 7.89
N SER A 202 -15.72 -4.65 8.12
CA SER A 202 -14.27 -4.76 7.87
C SER A 202 -13.60 -5.79 8.78
N THR A 203 -14.15 -6.07 9.96
CA THR A 203 -13.62 -7.11 10.86
C THR A 203 -13.63 -8.49 10.24
N ASN A 204 -14.54 -8.76 9.31
CA ASN A 204 -14.64 -10.05 8.62
C ASN A 204 -13.61 -10.24 7.52
N HIS A 205 -12.97 -9.16 7.08
CA HIS A 205 -12.00 -9.21 5.99
C HIS A 205 -10.75 -9.99 6.40
N ALA A 206 -10.21 -10.80 5.49
CA ALA A 206 -9.01 -11.61 5.74
C ALA A 206 -7.84 -10.75 6.25
N THR A 207 -7.61 -9.58 5.66
CA THR A 207 -6.57 -8.62 6.06
C THR A 207 -6.74 -8.15 7.52
N SER A 208 -7.97 -7.93 7.99
CA SER A 208 -8.24 -7.58 9.39
C SER A 208 -7.89 -8.73 10.32
N GLN A 209 -8.31 -9.94 9.96
CA GLN A 209 -8.04 -11.14 10.76
C GLN A 209 -6.54 -11.44 10.83
N ALA A 210 -5.83 -11.33 9.72
CA ALA A 210 -4.38 -11.44 9.64
C ALA A 210 -3.68 -10.40 10.55
N THR A 211 -4.11 -9.14 10.48
CA THR A 211 -3.55 -8.06 11.32
C THR A 211 -3.76 -8.30 12.81
N LEU A 212 -4.97 -8.68 13.21
CA LEU A 212 -5.28 -8.99 14.62
C LEU A 212 -4.50 -10.21 15.12
N ASN A 213 -4.29 -11.22 14.27
CA ASN A 213 -3.44 -12.37 14.59
C ASN A 213 -1.97 -11.94 14.75
N ALA A 214 -1.44 -11.14 13.85
CA ALA A 214 -0.07 -10.63 13.95
C ALA A 214 0.12 -9.74 15.20
N CYS A 215 -0.87 -8.90 15.53
CA CYS A 215 -0.89 -8.10 16.75
C CYS A 215 -0.82 -9.00 17.99
N SER A 216 -1.69 -10.00 18.08
CA SER A 216 -1.70 -10.99 19.19
C SER A 216 -0.36 -11.72 19.29
N TRP A 217 0.19 -12.19 18.18
CA TRP A 217 1.47 -12.91 18.13
C TRP A 217 2.64 -12.06 18.61
N ILE A 218 2.73 -10.80 18.17
CA ILE A 218 3.77 -9.86 18.61
C ILE A 218 3.63 -9.58 20.11
N THR A 219 2.41 -9.38 20.59
CA THR A 219 2.14 -9.10 22.02
C THR A 219 2.50 -10.27 22.91
N GLN A 220 2.25 -11.52 22.46
CA GLN A 220 2.64 -12.73 23.20
C GLN A 220 4.17 -12.89 23.31
N GLN A 221 4.94 -12.20 22.50
CA GLN A 221 6.40 -12.08 22.64
C GLN A 221 6.82 -10.94 23.59
N ASN A 222 5.88 -10.38 24.34
CA ASN A 222 6.08 -9.22 25.23
C ASN A 222 6.62 -7.97 24.51
N TYR A 223 6.28 -7.80 23.22
CA TYR A 223 6.70 -6.63 22.47
C TYR A 223 5.65 -5.52 22.59
N PRO A 224 6.03 -4.30 23.02
CA PRO A 224 5.09 -3.20 23.21
C PRO A 224 4.50 -2.71 21.88
N LEU A 225 3.16 -2.59 21.82
CA LEU A 225 2.42 -2.12 20.64
C LEU A 225 1.37 -1.06 21.04
N PRO A 226 1.69 0.23 20.96
CA PRO A 226 0.75 1.30 21.31
C PRO A 226 -0.25 1.56 20.15
N ILE A 227 -1.26 0.70 20.02
CA ILE A 227 -2.29 0.79 18.97
C ILE A 227 -3.69 0.67 19.56
N VAL A 228 -4.62 1.46 19.01
CA VAL A 228 -6.06 1.35 19.27
C VAL A 228 -6.77 1.06 17.94
N PHE A 229 -7.29 -0.14 17.82
CA PHE A 229 -8.23 -0.52 16.76
C PHE A 229 -9.62 -0.06 17.15
N ILE A 230 -10.23 0.81 16.33
CA ILE A 230 -11.54 1.41 16.60
C ILE A 230 -12.55 0.80 15.62
N CYS A 231 -13.38 -0.10 16.12
CA CYS A 231 -14.47 -0.69 15.33
C CYS A 231 -15.75 0.13 15.51
N GLU A 232 -16.11 0.91 14.50
CA GLU A 232 -17.35 1.68 14.44
C GLU A 232 -18.48 0.76 13.95
N ASP A 233 -19.16 0.08 14.88
CA ASP A 233 -20.20 -0.92 14.61
C ASP A 233 -21.57 -0.27 14.47
N ASN A 234 -22.04 -0.17 13.22
CA ASN A 234 -23.38 0.31 12.91
C ASN A 234 -24.39 -0.83 12.58
N GLY A 235 -23.96 -2.07 12.72
CA GLY A 235 -24.78 -3.27 12.54
C GLY A 235 -25.06 -3.67 11.08
N ILE A 236 -24.41 -3.00 10.09
CA ILE A 236 -24.66 -3.31 8.68
C ILE A 236 -23.44 -3.03 7.78
N GLY A 237 -23.02 -4.03 7.01
CA GLY A 237 -22.00 -3.90 5.97
C GLY A 237 -22.61 -3.72 4.59
N ILE A 238 -22.65 -2.48 4.07
CA ILE A 238 -23.37 -2.08 2.86
C ILE A 238 -24.86 -2.38 3.05
N SER A 239 -25.30 -3.59 2.72
CA SER A 239 -26.68 -4.08 2.83
C SER A 239 -26.82 -5.36 3.68
N VAL A 240 -25.70 -5.93 4.14
CA VAL A 240 -25.67 -7.19 4.89
C VAL A 240 -25.62 -6.90 6.40
N PRO A 241 -26.60 -7.35 7.19
CA PRO A 241 -26.61 -7.15 8.63
C PRO A 241 -25.42 -7.82 9.33
N THR A 242 -24.81 -7.13 10.30
CA THR A 242 -23.85 -7.70 11.23
C THR A 242 -24.58 -8.16 12.48
N PRO A 243 -24.52 -9.45 12.87
CA PRO A 243 -25.16 -9.91 14.07
C PRO A 243 -24.68 -9.18 15.32
N SER A 244 -25.54 -8.80 16.24
CA SER A 244 -25.25 -7.91 17.37
C SER A 244 -24.14 -8.40 18.31
N SER A 245 -23.92 -9.70 18.42
CA SER A 245 -22.86 -10.30 19.24
C SER A 245 -21.57 -10.60 18.47
N TRP A 246 -21.58 -10.44 17.14
CA TRP A 246 -20.52 -10.93 16.25
C TRP A 246 -19.15 -10.35 16.59
N ILE A 247 -19.04 -9.03 16.66
CA ILE A 247 -17.76 -8.35 16.91
C ILE A 247 -17.21 -8.75 18.29
N LYS A 248 -18.04 -8.69 19.32
CA LYS A 248 -17.64 -9.08 20.68
C LYS A 248 -17.16 -10.54 20.74
N SER A 249 -17.92 -11.45 20.18
CA SER A 249 -17.58 -12.88 20.18
C SER A 249 -16.29 -13.20 19.42
N SER A 250 -16.02 -12.45 18.36
CA SER A 250 -14.84 -12.70 17.50
C SER A 250 -13.54 -12.06 18.02
N VAL A 251 -13.63 -11.05 18.91
CA VAL A 251 -12.44 -10.27 19.30
C VAL A 251 -12.16 -10.31 20.80
N SER A 252 -13.18 -10.36 21.67
CA SER A 252 -13.00 -10.17 23.13
C SER A 252 -12.09 -11.22 23.79
N SER A 253 -11.90 -12.38 23.19
CA SER A 253 -11.03 -13.45 23.68
C SER A 253 -9.66 -13.50 23.03
N ARG A 254 -9.30 -12.54 22.16
CA ARG A 254 -8.01 -12.55 21.49
C ARG A 254 -6.85 -12.27 22.47
N PRO A 255 -5.83 -13.12 22.50
CA PRO A 255 -4.71 -12.96 23.41
C PRO A 255 -3.97 -11.62 23.18
N GLY A 256 -3.67 -10.90 24.24
CA GLY A 256 -2.84 -9.69 24.18
C GLY A 256 -3.51 -8.45 23.58
N ILE A 257 -4.81 -8.49 23.29
CA ILE A 257 -5.59 -7.34 22.83
C ILE A 257 -6.66 -7.05 23.88
N HIS A 258 -6.67 -5.84 24.45
CA HIS A 258 -7.68 -5.40 25.40
C HIS A 258 -8.96 -4.99 24.67
N TYR A 259 -10.06 -5.67 24.97
CA TYR A 259 -11.37 -5.35 24.42
C TYR A 259 -12.11 -4.36 25.33
N ILE A 260 -12.53 -3.23 24.75
CA ILE A 260 -13.34 -2.20 25.40
C ILE A 260 -14.57 -1.98 24.52
N GLU A 261 -15.77 -1.96 25.12
CA GLU A 261 -17.03 -1.66 24.44
C GLU A 261 -17.58 -0.31 24.92
N CYS A 262 -18.08 0.52 24.01
CA CYS A 262 -18.74 1.79 24.33
C CYS A 262 -19.97 2.04 23.46
N ASP A 263 -20.90 2.84 24.01
CA ASP A 263 -22.07 3.36 23.28
C ASP A 263 -21.68 4.62 22.51
N GLY A 264 -21.47 4.50 21.20
CA GLY A 264 -21.11 5.60 20.32
C GLY A 264 -22.17 6.72 20.19
N LEU A 265 -23.37 6.51 20.76
CA LEU A 265 -24.43 7.52 20.81
C LEU A 265 -24.34 8.36 22.08
N ASN A 266 -23.57 7.95 23.10
CA ASN A 266 -23.35 8.68 24.34
C ASN A 266 -21.94 9.24 24.40
N ILE A 267 -21.77 10.55 24.21
CA ILE A 267 -20.45 11.21 24.19
C ILE A 267 -19.69 11.06 25.53
N ALA A 268 -20.38 10.92 26.67
CA ALA A 268 -19.73 10.70 27.95
C ALA A 268 -19.16 9.28 28.06
N ASP A 269 -19.87 8.27 27.54
CA ASP A 269 -19.38 6.90 27.52
C ASP A 269 -18.18 6.75 26.59
N VAL A 270 -18.27 7.30 25.37
CA VAL A 270 -17.13 7.33 24.44
C VAL A 270 -15.93 8.03 25.05
N PHE A 271 -16.13 9.17 25.76
CA PHE A 271 -15.05 9.94 26.38
C PHE A 271 -14.32 9.12 27.46
N ALA A 272 -15.05 8.52 28.40
CA ALA A 272 -14.47 7.69 29.45
C ALA A 272 -13.72 6.48 28.85
N LYS A 273 -14.32 5.81 27.87
CA LYS A 273 -13.74 4.60 27.24
C LYS A 273 -12.56 4.94 26.32
N ALA A 274 -12.57 6.07 25.67
CA ALA A 274 -11.43 6.56 24.91
C ALA A 274 -10.23 6.91 25.81
N GLN A 275 -10.46 7.53 26.99
CA GLN A 275 -9.40 7.77 27.98
C GLN A 275 -8.81 6.46 28.53
N GLU A 276 -9.64 5.45 28.81
CA GLU A 276 -9.20 4.11 29.19
C GLU A 276 -8.33 3.49 28.10
N ALA A 277 -8.76 3.57 26.85
CA ALA A 277 -8.02 3.08 25.68
C ALA A 277 -6.69 3.80 25.48
N ASP A 278 -6.69 5.15 25.62
CA ASP A 278 -5.47 5.95 25.53
C ASP A 278 -4.47 5.57 26.63
N TYR A 279 -4.93 5.41 27.86
CA TYR A 279 -4.07 4.98 28.97
C TYR A 279 -3.42 3.62 28.71
N LEU A 280 -4.19 2.63 28.28
CA LEU A 280 -3.68 1.29 27.99
C LEU A 280 -2.69 1.30 26.83
N ALA A 281 -3.00 2.02 25.74
CA ALA A 281 -2.12 2.09 24.59
C ALA A 281 -0.89 2.98 24.85
N ARG A 282 -1.07 4.16 25.45
CA ARG A 282 0.00 5.15 25.64
C ARG A 282 0.93 4.80 26.79
N VAL A 283 0.37 4.43 27.95
CA VAL A 283 1.15 4.19 29.18
C VAL A 283 1.56 2.73 29.29
N LYS A 284 0.62 1.81 29.10
CA LYS A 284 0.88 0.36 29.21
C LYS A 284 1.50 -0.22 27.94
N LYS A 285 1.44 0.49 26.82
CA LYS A 285 1.91 0.04 25.50
C LYS A 285 1.25 -1.26 25.03
N GLN A 286 -0.01 -1.41 25.35
CA GLN A 286 -0.82 -2.59 25.05
C GLN A 286 -1.83 -2.29 23.95
N PRO A 287 -2.05 -3.19 23.00
CA PRO A 287 -3.09 -3.02 21.98
C PRO A 287 -4.48 -3.00 22.58
N VAL A 288 -5.33 -2.13 22.08
CA VAL A 288 -6.72 -2.02 22.46
C VAL A 288 -7.62 -2.22 21.24
N PHE A 289 -8.72 -2.93 21.42
CA PHE A 289 -9.82 -2.97 20.46
C PHE A 289 -11.00 -2.24 21.09
N LEU A 290 -11.25 -1.01 20.63
CA LEU A 290 -12.37 -0.19 21.06
C LEU A 290 -13.57 -0.46 20.14
N HIS A 291 -14.54 -1.20 20.64
CA HIS A 291 -15.80 -1.50 19.97
C HIS A 291 -16.83 -0.40 20.27
N MET A 292 -17.04 0.50 19.32
CA MET A 292 -17.95 1.64 19.43
C MET A 292 -19.24 1.34 18.65
N ARG A 293 -20.35 1.15 19.37
CA ARG A 293 -21.65 0.94 18.76
C ARG A 293 -22.23 2.25 18.28
N CYS A 294 -22.54 2.34 16.99
CA CYS A 294 -23.10 3.53 16.35
C CYS A 294 -24.32 3.15 15.50
N VAL A 295 -24.79 4.05 14.68
CA VAL A 295 -25.85 3.84 13.68
C VAL A 295 -25.39 4.38 12.32
N ARG A 296 -26.04 3.95 11.27
CA ARG A 296 -25.91 4.56 9.94
C ARG A 296 -27.24 5.20 9.55
N LEU A 297 -27.28 6.52 9.41
CA LEU A 297 -28.52 7.26 9.17
C LEU A 297 -28.89 7.41 7.71
N LEU A 298 -27.92 7.30 6.82
CA LEU A 298 -28.12 7.44 5.37
C LEU A 298 -27.60 6.19 4.66
N GLY A 299 -28.02 5.97 3.43
CA GLY A 299 -27.52 4.88 2.61
C GLY A 299 -25.99 4.79 2.58
N HIS A 300 -25.43 3.63 2.19
CA HIS A 300 -24.01 3.36 2.24
C HIS A 300 -23.16 4.43 1.53
N ALA A 301 -23.56 4.81 0.32
CA ALA A 301 -22.93 5.87 -0.48
C ALA A 301 -24.01 6.65 -1.23
N GLY A 302 -23.65 7.73 -1.91
CA GLY A 302 -24.61 8.61 -2.57
C GLY A 302 -25.42 8.01 -3.75
N SER A 303 -25.09 6.80 -4.18
CA SER A 303 -25.86 6.05 -5.18
C SER A 303 -26.71 4.92 -4.54
N ASP A 304 -26.59 4.71 -3.24
CA ASP A 304 -27.26 3.63 -2.53
C ASP A 304 -28.70 4.01 -2.17
N ILE A 305 -29.62 3.11 -2.47
CA ILE A 305 -31.05 3.26 -2.21
C ILE A 305 -31.43 2.30 -1.07
N GLU A 306 -31.43 2.81 0.14
CA GLU A 306 -31.58 2.02 1.36
C GLU A 306 -32.92 1.27 1.45
N SER A 307 -33.99 1.81 0.87
CA SER A 307 -35.31 1.16 0.83
C SER A 307 -35.37 -0.11 -0.02
N GLN A 308 -34.31 -0.46 -0.74
CA GLN A 308 -34.22 -1.72 -1.48
C GLN A 308 -33.88 -2.92 -0.58
N TYR A 309 -33.33 -2.68 0.61
CA TYR A 309 -32.88 -3.75 1.51
C TYR A 309 -33.26 -3.54 2.98
N ASN A 310 -33.82 -2.41 3.34
CA ASN A 310 -34.37 -2.12 4.66
C ASN A 310 -35.83 -1.67 4.52
N THR A 311 -36.65 -2.04 5.50
CA THR A 311 -38.01 -1.53 5.62
C THR A 311 -38.03 -0.07 6.08
N GLN A 312 -39.09 0.64 5.81
CA GLN A 312 -39.29 2.02 6.28
C GLN A 312 -39.16 2.11 7.82
N GLU A 313 -39.74 1.13 8.52
CA GLU A 313 -39.70 1.05 9.97
C GLU A 313 -38.27 0.91 10.51
N GLU A 314 -37.44 0.06 9.90
CA GLU A 314 -36.03 -0.11 10.27
C GLU A 314 -35.21 1.17 10.04
N ILE A 315 -35.51 1.89 8.97
CA ILE A 315 -34.87 3.18 8.68
C ILE A 315 -35.27 4.20 9.75
N GLU A 316 -36.55 4.34 10.05
CA GLU A 316 -37.06 5.29 11.05
C GLU A 316 -36.59 4.96 12.47
N GLN A 317 -36.46 3.69 12.83
CA GLN A 317 -35.87 3.27 14.11
C GLN A 317 -34.40 3.69 14.24
N ARG A 318 -33.65 3.64 13.17
CA ARG A 318 -32.24 4.13 13.17
C ARG A 318 -32.20 5.65 13.26
N GLU A 319 -33.02 6.36 12.51
CA GLU A 319 -33.15 7.81 12.56
C GLU A 319 -33.60 8.30 13.95
N ALA A 320 -34.45 7.56 14.62
CA ALA A 320 -34.85 7.88 15.99
C ALA A 320 -33.69 7.86 16.99
N ASN A 321 -32.59 7.12 16.68
CA ASN A 321 -31.36 7.02 17.46
C ASN A 321 -30.25 7.92 16.89
N ASP A 322 -30.58 9.08 16.35
CA ASP A 322 -29.62 10.06 15.84
C ASP A 322 -28.61 10.50 16.91
N PRO A 323 -27.29 10.34 16.72
CA PRO A 323 -26.27 10.72 17.70
C PRO A 323 -26.30 12.22 18.06
N LEU A 324 -26.72 13.09 17.14
CA LEU A 324 -26.89 14.51 17.43
C LEU A 324 -28.00 14.75 18.44
N LEU A 325 -29.12 14.02 18.35
CA LEU A 325 -30.22 14.11 19.31
C LEU A 325 -29.82 13.57 20.69
N HIS A 326 -29.01 12.52 20.74
CA HIS A 326 -28.47 12.02 22.01
C HIS A 326 -27.57 13.05 22.68
N THR A 327 -26.67 13.68 21.92
CA THR A 327 -25.78 14.73 22.45
C THR A 327 -26.57 15.97 22.87
N ALA A 328 -27.52 16.43 22.05
CA ALA A 328 -28.41 17.56 22.41
C ALA A 328 -29.18 17.27 23.72
N GLY A 329 -29.69 16.06 23.87
CA GLY A 329 -30.36 15.63 25.08
C GLY A 329 -29.46 15.64 26.34
N ILE A 330 -28.18 15.28 26.21
CA ILE A 330 -27.20 15.42 27.29
C ILE A 330 -27.02 16.88 27.66
N LEU A 331 -26.71 17.74 26.68
CA LEU A 331 -26.46 19.18 26.90
C LEU A 331 -27.67 19.88 27.52
N TYR A 332 -28.87 19.47 27.15
CA TYR A 332 -30.12 20.02 27.71
C TYR A 332 -30.36 19.60 29.18
N ARG A 333 -30.22 18.28 29.45
CA ARG A 333 -30.42 17.72 30.78
C ARG A 333 -29.41 18.27 31.81
N GLU A 334 -28.16 18.47 31.39
CA GLU A 334 -27.12 19.12 32.23
C GLU A 334 -27.28 20.63 32.37
N GLY A 335 -28.27 21.23 31.70
CA GLY A 335 -28.42 22.67 31.70
C GLY A 335 -27.28 23.45 31.02
N TRP A 336 -26.52 22.79 30.18
CA TRP A 336 -25.37 23.36 29.51
C TRP A 336 -25.73 24.16 28.26
N MET A 337 -26.87 23.86 27.64
CA MET A 337 -27.33 24.55 26.43
C MET A 337 -28.86 24.58 26.37
N SER A 338 -29.45 25.71 25.99
CA SER A 338 -30.88 25.80 25.75
C SER A 338 -31.28 25.26 24.38
N LEU A 339 -32.54 24.85 24.23
CA LEU A 339 -33.07 24.36 22.93
C LEU A 339 -32.85 25.38 21.81
N GLN A 340 -33.13 26.66 22.10
CA GLN A 340 -32.96 27.76 21.15
C GLN A 340 -31.48 27.92 20.73
N ALA A 341 -30.53 27.88 21.66
CA ALA A 341 -29.10 27.97 21.37
C ALA A 341 -28.59 26.81 20.51
N MET A 342 -29.15 25.61 20.67
CA MET A 342 -28.82 24.45 19.83
C MET A 342 -29.26 24.66 18.38
N VAL A 343 -30.46 25.20 18.19
CA VAL A 343 -30.99 25.52 16.86
C VAL A 343 -30.18 26.63 16.19
N GLU A 344 -29.84 27.66 16.94
CA GLU A 344 -28.99 28.76 16.46
C GLU A 344 -27.61 28.23 16.03
N LEU A 345 -26.94 27.40 16.85
CA LEU A 345 -25.67 26.80 16.51
C LEU A 345 -25.76 25.95 15.24
N TYR A 346 -26.84 25.19 15.05
CA TYR A 346 -27.07 24.39 13.86
C TYR A 346 -27.22 25.27 12.61
N GLN A 347 -28.03 26.34 12.70
CA GLN A 347 -28.26 27.25 11.59
C GLN A 347 -27.04 28.07 11.22
N ASP A 348 -26.25 28.51 12.19
CA ASP A 348 -25.00 29.26 12.00
C ASP A 348 -23.98 28.37 11.28
N ASN A 349 -23.83 27.11 11.71
CA ASN A 349 -22.95 26.15 11.04
C ASN A 349 -23.43 25.82 9.61
N ARG A 350 -24.74 25.76 9.37
CA ARG A 350 -25.29 25.57 8.01
C ARG A 350 -24.88 26.74 7.12
N ALA A 351 -25.14 27.98 7.55
CA ALA A 351 -24.80 29.15 6.78
C ALA A 351 -23.29 29.23 6.48
N LEU A 352 -22.46 28.89 7.47
CA LEU A 352 -21.00 28.85 7.33
C LEU A 352 -20.57 27.85 6.27
N ILE A 353 -21.11 26.61 6.30
CA ILE A 353 -20.69 25.54 5.39
C ILE A 353 -21.22 25.82 3.98
N GLU A 354 -22.45 26.34 3.84
CA GLU A 354 -23.00 26.75 2.54
C GLU A 354 -22.14 27.86 1.89
N ALA A 355 -21.73 28.87 2.65
CA ALA A 355 -20.84 29.93 2.16
C ALA A 355 -19.50 29.34 1.69
N LYS A 356 -18.87 28.49 2.49
CA LYS A 356 -17.60 27.83 2.14
C LYS A 356 -17.75 26.86 0.94
N ALA A 357 -18.90 26.19 0.78
CA ALA A 357 -19.17 25.35 -0.38
C ALA A 357 -19.24 26.19 -1.66
N LEU A 358 -19.85 27.39 -1.61
CA LEU A 358 -19.88 28.32 -2.74
C LEU A 358 -18.48 28.85 -3.12
N GLU A 359 -17.58 28.94 -2.17
CA GLU A 359 -16.16 29.27 -2.45
C GLU A 359 -15.46 28.06 -3.08
N ALA A 360 -15.60 26.88 -2.48
CA ALA A 360 -14.92 25.66 -2.93
C ALA A 360 -15.29 25.25 -4.38
N ILE A 361 -16.54 25.40 -4.80
CA ILE A 361 -16.97 25.07 -6.18
C ILE A 361 -16.38 25.99 -7.26
N ARG A 362 -15.82 27.14 -6.87
CA ARG A 362 -15.16 28.08 -7.79
C ARG A 362 -13.68 27.78 -7.96
N GLU A 363 -13.12 26.94 -7.09
CA GLU A 363 -11.71 26.55 -7.17
C GLU A 363 -11.42 25.75 -8.45
N PRO A 364 -10.26 25.97 -9.06
CA PRO A 364 -9.88 25.23 -10.26
C PRO A 364 -9.68 23.75 -9.98
N ARG A 365 -9.93 22.92 -10.97
CA ARG A 365 -9.58 21.49 -10.97
C ARG A 365 -8.32 21.27 -11.78
N MET A 366 -7.69 20.10 -11.59
CA MET A 366 -6.57 19.70 -12.43
C MET A 366 -6.96 19.69 -13.91
N SER A 367 -6.07 20.15 -14.78
CA SER A 367 -6.37 20.42 -16.19
C SER A 367 -5.45 19.72 -17.19
N SER A 368 -4.40 19.03 -16.71
CA SER A 368 -3.48 18.31 -17.59
C SER A 368 -3.07 16.95 -17.05
N ALA A 369 -2.65 16.04 -17.96
CA ALA A 369 -2.13 14.73 -17.57
C ALA A 369 -0.85 14.86 -16.73
N GLU A 370 0.02 15.81 -17.06
CA GLU A 370 1.27 16.08 -16.35
C GLU A 370 0.99 16.47 -14.90
N GLU A 371 0.02 17.37 -14.66
CA GLU A 371 -0.40 17.77 -13.32
C GLU A 371 -0.94 16.59 -12.52
N ILE A 372 -1.79 15.76 -13.13
CA ILE A 372 -2.36 14.57 -12.51
C ILE A 372 -1.26 13.57 -12.14
N MET A 373 -0.35 13.30 -13.06
CA MET A 373 0.71 12.29 -12.91
C MET A 373 1.85 12.73 -11.99
N ALA A 374 2.02 14.02 -11.75
CA ALA A 374 3.15 14.59 -11.01
C ALA A 374 3.34 13.98 -9.60
N SER A 375 2.28 13.49 -8.98
CA SER A 375 2.33 12.90 -7.64
C SER A 375 2.51 11.37 -7.60
N ILE A 376 2.63 10.72 -8.75
CA ILE A 376 3.00 9.29 -8.82
C ILE A 376 4.40 9.10 -8.21
N VAL A 377 5.29 10.07 -8.43
CA VAL A 377 6.60 10.13 -7.78
C VAL A 377 6.49 11.02 -6.56
N PRO A 378 6.88 10.54 -5.36
CA PRO A 378 6.79 11.32 -4.14
C PRO A 378 7.60 12.62 -4.18
N ARG A 379 7.13 13.66 -3.47
CA ARG A 379 7.93 14.85 -3.20
C ARG A 379 8.80 14.58 -1.96
N ILE A 380 10.09 14.83 -2.06
CA ILE A 380 11.02 14.57 -0.96
C ILE A 380 11.74 15.84 -0.59
N ASP A 381 11.75 16.15 0.72
CA ASP A 381 12.68 17.08 1.30
C ASP A 381 14.07 16.45 1.35
N LYS A 382 15.11 17.28 1.24
CA LYS A 382 16.51 16.82 1.27
C LYS A 382 16.75 15.93 2.49
N LYS A 383 17.10 14.66 2.25
CA LYS A 383 17.46 13.73 3.32
C LYS A 383 18.95 13.77 3.61
N GLN A 384 19.31 13.44 4.84
CA GLN A 384 20.71 13.24 5.24
C GLN A 384 21.32 12.12 4.39
N LYS A 385 22.49 12.37 3.81
CA LYS A 385 23.25 11.31 3.14
C LYS A 385 24.01 10.49 4.18
N TYR A 386 23.89 9.19 4.07
CA TYR A 386 24.68 8.26 4.88
C TYR A 386 25.99 7.92 4.18
N SER A 387 27.08 7.91 4.95
CA SER A 387 28.38 7.55 4.44
C SER A 387 28.49 6.05 4.20
N LEU A 388 29.28 5.67 3.20
CA LEU A 388 29.65 4.28 2.98
C LEU A 388 30.44 3.74 4.20
N PRO A 389 30.32 2.45 4.53
CA PRO A 389 31.14 1.85 5.57
C PRO A 389 32.59 1.81 5.14
N ASP A 390 33.50 2.21 6.04
CA ASP A 390 34.93 2.05 5.84
C ASP A 390 35.39 0.58 6.00
N ASP A 391 36.61 0.28 5.56
CA ASP A 391 37.13 -1.07 5.57
C ASP A 391 37.32 -1.63 6.99
N ASN A 392 37.60 -0.81 7.99
CA ASN A 392 37.73 -1.27 9.38
C ASN A 392 36.36 -1.76 9.90
N ARG A 393 35.31 -0.98 9.68
CA ARG A 393 33.95 -1.36 10.05
C ARG A 393 33.49 -2.59 9.28
N ARG A 394 33.78 -2.66 7.98
CA ARG A 394 33.47 -3.84 7.16
C ARG A 394 34.21 -5.09 7.70
N ALA A 395 35.49 -4.99 8.01
CA ALA A 395 36.24 -6.09 8.57
C ALA A 395 35.67 -6.59 9.91
N GLN A 396 35.21 -5.67 10.77
CA GLN A 396 34.56 -6.02 12.04
C GLN A 396 33.20 -6.74 11.81
N VAL A 397 32.36 -6.22 10.94
CA VAL A 397 31.00 -6.75 10.74
C VAL A 397 31.02 -8.05 9.93
N PHE A 398 31.81 -8.14 8.88
CA PHE A 398 31.99 -9.37 8.12
C PHE A 398 32.76 -10.43 8.91
N ALA A 399 33.63 -10.02 9.83
CA ALA A 399 34.42 -10.90 10.65
C ALA A 399 35.15 -11.97 9.83
N GLY A 400 35.02 -13.26 10.16
CA GLY A 400 35.61 -14.36 9.41
C GLY A 400 35.25 -14.44 7.92
N ALA A 401 34.17 -13.78 7.50
CA ALA A 401 33.74 -13.71 6.10
C ALA A 401 34.46 -12.57 5.32
N TYR A 402 35.19 -11.66 5.96
CA TYR A 402 35.79 -10.50 5.30
C TYR A 402 36.72 -10.89 4.15
N ASN A 403 37.61 -11.86 4.37
CA ASN A 403 38.53 -12.37 3.34
C ASN A 403 37.82 -13.05 2.17
N GLN A 404 36.57 -13.41 2.34
CA GLN A 404 35.78 -14.03 1.27
C GLN A 404 35.25 -13.00 0.26
N LEU A 405 35.27 -11.71 0.58
CA LEU A 405 34.87 -10.63 -0.34
C LEU A 405 35.77 -10.54 -1.57
N ALA A 406 37.04 -10.91 -1.43
CA ALA A 406 38.02 -10.94 -2.52
C ALA A 406 37.89 -12.16 -3.46
N LEU A 407 37.03 -13.13 -3.10
CA LEU A 407 36.84 -14.35 -3.89
C LEU A 407 35.64 -14.21 -4.82
N LYS A 408 35.69 -14.83 -6.00
CA LYS A 408 34.56 -14.90 -6.89
C LYS A 408 33.39 -15.65 -6.23
N ARG A 409 32.18 -15.10 -6.34
CA ARG A 409 30.97 -15.57 -5.65
C ARG A 409 29.79 -15.66 -6.59
N ASN A 410 28.83 -16.51 -6.20
CA ASN A 410 27.53 -16.63 -6.87
C ASN A 410 26.59 -15.48 -6.50
N LEU A 411 25.45 -15.40 -7.19
CA LEU A 411 24.42 -14.37 -7.03
C LEU A 411 23.94 -14.25 -5.58
N CYS A 412 23.59 -15.36 -4.93
CA CYS A 412 23.09 -15.38 -3.55
C CYS A 412 24.08 -14.75 -2.56
N GLN A 413 25.36 -15.12 -2.64
CA GLN A 413 26.41 -14.60 -1.75
C GLN A 413 26.66 -13.10 -1.99
N GLN A 414 26.60 -12.64 -3.24
CA GLN A 414 26.82 -11.22 -3.54
C GLN A 414 25.63 -10.35 -3.08
N ILE A 415 24.39 -10.84 -3.15
CA ILE A 415 23.24 -10.16 -2.55
C ILE A 415 23.43 -10.07 -1.02
N ASN A 416 23.85 -11.16 -0.36
CA ASN A 416 24.13 -11.15 1.09
C ASN A 416 25.20 -10.11 1.48
N PHE A 417 26.27 -10.03 0.72
CA PHE A 417 27.33 -9.03 0.95
C PHE A 417 26.80 -7.60 0.75
N ALA A 418 26.01 -7.37 -0.30
CA ALA A 418 25.40 -6.06 -0.56
C ALA A 418 24.42 -5.66 0.56
N LEU A 419 23.59 -6.59 1.05
CA LEU A 419 22.70 -6.35 2.19
C LEU A 419 23.51 -6.03 3.46
N THR A 420 24.64 -6.69 3.68
CA THR A 420 25.54 -6.41 4.82
C THR A 420 26.10 -4.99 4.74
N ASP A 421 26.66 -4.58 3.59
CA ASP A 421 27.18 -3.22 3.39
C ASP A 421 26.07 -2.16 3.54
N LEU A 422 24.88 -2.40 2.97
CA LEU A 422 23.74 -1.50 3.07
C LEU A 422 23.20 -1.36 4.49
N MET A 423 23.16 -2.44 5.26
CA MET A 423 22.77 -2.36 6.68
C MET A 423 23.79 -1.59 7.54
N MET A 424 25.05 -1.56 7.17
CA MET A 424 26.05 -0.69 7.79
C MET A 424 25.85 0.78 7.39
N GLN A 425 25.54 1.03 6.13
CA GLN A 425 25.31 2.36 5.56
C GLN A 425 24.01 3.00 6.08
N TYR A 426 22.92 2.24 6.14
CA TYR A 426 21.59 2.72 6.53
C TYR A 426 21.17 2.16 7.90
N PRO A 427 21.39 2.89 9.00
CA PRO A 427 21.05 2.40 10.35
C PRO A 427 19.54 2.15 10.54
N ASN A 428 18.69 2.83 9.76
CA ASN A 428 17.23 2.69 9.75
C ASN A 428 16.70 1.63 8.76
N MET A 429 17.57 0.85 8.11
CA MET A 429 17.19 -0.28 7.27
C MET A 429 16.78 -1.47 8.12
N LEU A 430 15.63 -2.07 7.79
CA LEU A 430 15.08 -3.27 8.43
C LEU A 430 14.84 -4.36 7.39
N ILE A 431 15.29 -5.58 7.66
CA ILE A 431 15.05 -6.77 6.81
C ILE A 431 14.15 -7.72 7.57
N PHE A 432 13.05 -8.15 6.96
CA PHE A 432 12.11 -9.07 7.61
C PHE A 432 11.25 -9.83 6.58
N GLY A 433 10.63 -10.89 7.05
CA GLY A 433 9.81 -11.80 6.27
C GLY A 433 9.80 -13.17 6.90
N GLU A 434 9.41 -14.17 6.14
CA GLU A 434 9.37 -15.55 6.58
C GLU A 434 10.80 -16.16 6.56
N ASP A 435 11.21 -16.80 7.67
CA ASP A 435 12.51 -17.46 7.78
C ASP A 435 13.75 -16.56 7.56
N VAL A 436 13.58 -15.25 7.51
CA VAL A 436 14.64 -14.26 7.19
C VAL A 436 15.67 -14.13 8.31
N GLY A 437 15.25 -14.33 9.55
CA GLY A 437 16.05 -14.13 10.74
C GLY A 437 17.12 -15.20 10.94
N LYS A 438 16.94 -16.07 11.95
CA LYS A 438 17.96 -17.06 12.36
C LYS A 438 18.29 -18.07 11.25
N LYS A 439 17.31 -18.50 10.47
CA LYS A 439 17.51 -19.43 9.35
C LYS A 439 18.28 -18.79 8.19
N GLY A 440 18.12 -17.48 7.97
CA GLY A 440 18.77 -16.73 6.91
C GLY A 440 18.14 -16.88 5.53
N GLY A 441 16.83 -17.06 5.48
CA GLY A 441 16.03 -17.27 4.26
C GLY A 441 16.08 -18.70 3.74
N VAL A 442 15.14 -19.07 2.89
CA VAL A 442 15.04 -20.41 2.29
C VAL A 442 16.29 -20.75 1.47
N TYR A 443 16.81 -19.77 0.75
CA TYR A 443 18.02 -19.89 -0.09
C TYR A 443 19.28 -19.30 0.53
N ARG A 444 19.26 -18.98 1.83
CA ARG A 444 20.39 -18.44 2.59
C ARG A 444 20.83 -17.03 2.16
N VAL A 445 20.00 -16.28 1.47
CA VAL A 445 20.33 -14.91 1.04
C VAL A 445 20.54 -13.98 2.22
N THR A 446 19.79 -14.14 3.30
CA THR A 446 19.92 -13.34 4.54
C THR A 446 20.73 -14.03 5.65
N ALA A 447 21.51 -15.06 5.29
CA ALA A 447 22.33 -15.80 6.25
C ALA A 447 23.24 -14.87 7.06
N ASP A 448 23.30 -15.11 8.37
CA ASP A 448 24.11 -14.41 9.36
C ASP A 448 23.77 -12.91 9.56
N LEU A 449 22.84 -12.32 8.81
CA LEU A 449 22.48 -10.91 8.97
C LEU A 449 21.88 -10.64 10.36
N GLN A 450 21.04 -11.53 10.89
CA GLN A 450 20.51 -11.36 12.24
C GLN A 450 21.62 -11.44 13.31
N ALA A 451 22.60 -12.31 13.13
CA ALA A 451 23.74 -12.40 14.05
C ALA A 451 24.60 -11.13 14.01
N ARG A 452 24.75 -10.51 12.83
CA ARG A 452 25.57 -9.28 12.66
C ARG A 452 24.87 -8.02 13.17
N PHE A 453 23.55 -7.90 12.93
CA PHE A 453 22.80 -6.65 13.14
C PHE A 453 21.71 -6.73 14.23
N GLY A 454 21.51 -7.90 14.78
CA GLY A 454 20.55 -8.15 15.86
C GLY A 454 19.09 -8.35 15.37
N GLN A 455 18.30 -8.98 16.22
CA GLN A 455 16.91 -9.32 15.98
C GLN A 455 16.00 -8.09 15.79
N ARG A 456 16.41 -6.92 16.28
CA ARG A 456 15.65 -5.68 16.10
C ARG A 456 15.72 -5.13 14.68
N ARG A 457 16.74 -5.51 13.92
CA ARG A 457 16.93 -5.06 12.53
C ARG A 457 16.68 -6.16 11.51
N VAL A 458 16.87 -7.43 11.88
CA VAL A 458 16.61 -8.59 11.01
C VAL A 458 15.75 -9.56 11.78
N PHE A 459 14.50 -9.78 11.34
CA PHE A 459 13.53 -10.54 12.13
C PHE A 459 12.53 -11.32 11.27
N ASP A 460 12.00 -12.38 11.86
CA ASP A 460 10.94 -13.19 11.27
C ASP A 460 9.56 -12.59 11.53
N THR A 461 8.63 -12.83 10.63
CA THR A 461 7.20 -12.49 10.74
C THR A 461 6.36 -13.77 10.83
N LEU A 462 5.05 -13.61 10.99
CA LEU A 462 4.12 -14.69 10.65
C LEU A 462 4.15 -14.98 9.14
N LEU A 463 3.71 -16.18 8.76
CA LEU A 463 3.57 -16.59 7.35
C LEU A 463 2.28 -15.95 6.80
N ASP A 464 2.41 -14.67 6.44
CA ASP A 464 1.31 -13.86 5.93
C ASP A 464 1.86 -12.66 5.16
N GLU A 465 1.90 -12.77 3.86
CA GLU A 465 2.49 -11.79 2.96
C GLU A 465 1.75 -10.44 3.00
N THR A 466 0.44 -10.45 3.30
CA THR A 466 -0.35 -9.23 3.50
C THR A 466 0.17 -8.40 4.66
N THR A 467 0.41 -9.02 5.82
CA THR A 467 0.96 -8.30 6.99
C THR A 467 2.43 -7.95 6.81
N ILE A 468 3.20 -8.72 6.04
CA ILE A 468 4.60 -8.39 5.72
C ILE A 468 4.67 -7.05 4.97
N ILE A 469 3.94 -6.89 3.86
CA ILE A 469 3.96 -5.64 3.07
C ILE A 469 3.30 -4.51 3.85
N GLY A 470 2.15 -4.74 4.49
CA GLY A 470 1.49 -3.71 5.29
C GLY A 470 2.36 -3.21 6.45
N THR A 471 3.07 -4.11 7.15
CA THR A 471 4.05 -3.73 8.18
C THR A 471 5.16 -2.86 7.60
N ALA A 472 5.66 -3.18 6.39
CA ALA A 472 6.66 -2.35 5.70
C ALA A 472 6.15 -0.93 5.48
N ILE A 473 4.92 -0.76 5.00
CA ILE A 473 4.30 0.55 4.81
C ILE A 473 4.27 1.34 6.12
N GLY A 474 3.82 0.71 7.20
CA GLY A 474 3.74 1.34 8.52
C GLY A 474 5.10 1.75 9.09
N LEU A 475 6.11 0.90 8.96
CA LEU A 475 7.49 1.19 9.35
C LEU A 475 8.04 2.40 8.57
N ALA A 476 7.76 2.47 7.26
CA ALA A 476 8.19 3.56 6.40
C ALA A 476 7.60 4.91 6.81
N HIS A 477 6.36 4.96 7.28
CA HIS A 477 5.73 6.19 7.80
C HIS A 477 6.53 6.83 8.93
N ASN A 478 7.23 6.05 9.74
CA ASN A 478 8.03 6.52 10.85
C ASN A 478 9.54 6.70 10.53
N GLY A 479 9.91 6.62 9.25
CA GLY A 479 11.27 6.92 8.79
C GLY A 479 12.21 5.73 8.64
N PHE A 480 11.73 4.50 8.79
CA PHE A 480 12.50 3.31 8.43
C PHE A 480 12.56 3.11 6.91
N ILE A 481 13.54 2.34 6.47
CA ILE A 481 13.61 1.80 5.10
C ILE A 481 13.43 0.28 5.22
N PRO A 482 12.19 -0.19 5.08
CA PRO A 482 11.92 -1.62 5.10
C PRO A 482 12.42 -2.31 3.83
N VAL A 483 13.00 -3.50 4.04
CA VAL A 483 13.39 -4.44 3.01
C VAL A 483 12.69 -5.76 3.29
N PRO A 484 11.35 -5.81 3.09
CA PRO A 484 10.58 -7.03 3.28
C PRO A 484 10.95 -8.07 2.24
N GLU A 485 10.81 -9.36 2.60
CA GLU A 485 11.01 -10.48 1.70
C GLU A 485 9.71 -11.28 1.56
N ILE A 486 9.30 -11.54 0.32
CA ILE A 486 8.31 -12.55 -0.05
C ILE A 486 9.07 -13.76 -0.59
N GLN A 487 8.80 -14.95 -0.04
CA GLN A 487 9.59 -16.14 -0.31
C GLN A 487 9.57 -16.57 -1.78
N PHE A 488 8.44 -16.44 -2.46
CA PHE A 488 8.25 -16.79 -3.87
C PHE A 488 7.28 -15.83 -4.55
N LEU A 489 7.52 -15.53 -5.81
CA LEU A 489 6.66 -14.62 -6.59
C LEU A 489 5.18 -15.08 -6.59
N ALA A 490 4.93 -16.38 -6.61
CA ALA A 490 3.58 -16.94 -6.55
C ALA A 490 2.80 -16.51 -5.29
N TYR A 491 3.49 -16.23 -4.19
CA TYR A 491 2.86 -15.84 -2.93
C TYR A 491 2.57 -14.33 -2.83
N LEU A 492 3.18 -13.53 -3.72
CA LEU A 492 2.87 -12.11 -3.80
C LEU A 492 1.37 -11.83 -4.00
N HIS A 493 0.66 -12.73 -4.69
CA HIS A 493 -0.77 -12.59 -4.94
C HIS A 493 -1.62 -12.52 -3.65
N ASN A 494 -1.13 -13.11 -2.54
CA ASN A 494 -1.78 -12.96 -1.23
C ASN A 494 -1.69 -11.53 -0.69
N ALA A 495 -0.73 -10.74 -1.14
CA ALA A 495 -0.45 -9.38 -0.68
C ALA A 495 -0.56 -8.33 -1.79
N GLU A 496 -1.09 -8.67 -2.94
CA GLU A 496 -1.17 -7.78 -4.10
C GLU A 496 -1.93 -6.49 -3.76
N ASP A 497 -3.00 -6.56 -2.96
CA ASP A 497 -3.74 -5.37 -2.52
C ASP A 497 -2.86 -4.41 -1.69
N GLN A 498 -1.96 -4.92 -0.85
CA GLN A 498 -1.04 -4.07 -0.08
C GLN A 498 -0.03 -3.36 -0.99
N LEU A 499 0.45 -4.03 -2.03
CA LEU A 499 1.38 -3.42 -2.98
C LEU A 499 0.65 -2.45 -3.91
N ARG A 500 -0.46 -2.89 -4.54
CA ARG A 500 -1.24 -2.14 -5.51
C ARG A 500 -2.11 -1.07 -4.86
N GLY A 501 -2.93 -1.47 -3.87
CA GLY A 501 -3.94 -0.62 -3.25
C GLY A 501 -3.37 0.38 -2.24
N GLU A 502 -2.24 0.08 -1.62
CA GLU A 502 -1.67 0.90 -0.55
C GLU A 502 -0.29 1.46 -0.89
N ALA A 503 0.71 0.60 -1.16
CA ALA A 503 2.09 1.07 -1.34
C ALA A 503 2.25 1.97 -2.56
N SER A 504 1.66 1.60 -3.71
CA SER A 504 1.80 2.35 -4.97
C SER A 504 0.92 3.61 -5.04
N THR A 505 -0.22 3.64 -4.33
CA THR A 505 -1.22 4.71 -4.48
C THR A 505 -1.07 5.85 -3.49
N LEU A 506 -0.41 5.66 -2.35
CA LEU A 506 -0.37 6.65 -1.28
C LEU A 506 0.22 7.98 -1.73
N SER A 507 1.31 7.96 -2.48
CA SER A 507 1.91 9.18 -3.04
C SER A 507 0.93 9.91 -3.96
N PHE A 508 0.22 9.18 -4.81
CA PHE A 508 -0.79 9.74 -5.71
C PHE A 508 -1.93 10.43 -4.95
N PHE A 509 -2.53 9.77 -3.97
CA PHE A 509 -3.64 10.30 -3.18
C PHE A 509 -3.26 11.34 -2.13
N SER A 510 -1.97 11.52 -1.87
CA SER A 510 -1.46 12.54 -0.96
C SER A 510 -0.71 13.67 -1.66
N SER A 511 -0.87 13.86 -2.96
CA SER A 511 -0.11 14.84 -3.74
C SER A 511 1.41 14.75 -3.52
N GLY A 512 1.93 13.55 -3.32
CA GLY A 512 3.35 13.27 -3.05
C GLY A 512 3.81 13.55 -1.63
N GLN A 513 2.92 13.92 -0.70
CA GLN A 513 3.28 14.30 0.68
C GLN A 513 3.58 13.11 1.58
N TYR A 514 2.89 11.98 1.37
CA TYR A 514 3.17 10.71 2.03
C TYR A 514 3.90 9.77 1.08
N GLN A 515 4.76 8.93 1.63
CA GLN A 515 5.64 8.04 0.88
C GLN A 515 5.67 6.66 1.53
N ASN A 516 5.91 5.63 0.72
CA ASN A 516 6.11 4.25 1.15
C ASN A 516 7.48 3.74 0.68
N PRO A 517 8.61 4.34 1.13
CA PRO A 517 9.93 3.86 0.73
C PRO A 517 10.12 2.41 1.14
N MET A 518 10.38 1.54 0.17
CA MET A 518 10.73 0.13 0.45
C MET A 518 11.48 -0.51 -0.70
N VAL A 519 12.23 -1.56 -0.39
CA VAL A 519 12.78 -2.50 -1.38
C VAL A 519 12.20 -3.87 -1.08
N LEU A 520 11.13 -4.23 -1.78
CA LEU A 520 10.48 -5.53 -1.67
C LEU A 520 11.31 -6.56 -2.44
N ARG A 521 11.96 -7.48 -1.72
CA ARG A 521 12.73 -8.59 -2.31
C ARG A 521 11.81 -9.79 -2.52
N ILE A 522 11.89 -10.38 -3.71
CA ILE A 522 11.09 -11.54 -4.05
C ILE A 522 11.97 -12.55 -4.78
N ALA A 523 12.13 -13.74 -4.20
CA ALA A 523 12.69 -14.86 -4.91
C ALA A 523 11.71 -15.30 -6.03
N SER A 524 12.17 -15.39 -7.28
CA SER A 524 11.26 -15.35 -8.41
C SER A 524 11.78 -16.11 -9.62
N LEU A 525 10.91 -16.18 -10.61
CA LEU A 525 11.16 -16.73 -11.94
C LEU A 525 11.29 -18.27 -11.97
N ALA A 526 11.43 -18.80 -13.17
CA ALA A 526 11.35 -20.22 -13.41
C ALA A 526 12.75 -20.91 -13.42
N TYR A 527 12.88 -21.99 -14.12
CA TYR A 527 14.11 -22.78 -14.35
C TYR A 527 14.68 -23.52 -13.14
N GLN A 528 13.90 -23.72 -12.08
CA GLN A 528 14.28 -24.61 -10.96
C GLN A 528 14.08 -26.10 -11.30
N LYS A 529 14.15 -26.47 -12.57
CA LYS A 529 14.00 -27.86 -13.06
C LYS A 529 12.70 -28.52 -12.60
N GLY A 530 11.60 -27.73 -12.50
CA GLY A 530 10.29 -28.20 -12.07
C GLY A 530 10.20 -28.55 -10.58
N PHE A 531 11.18 -28.18 -9.76
CA PHE A 531 11.11 -28.32 -8.31
C PHE A 531 9.93 -27.49 -7.76
N GLY A 532 9.03 -28.12 -7.01
CA GLY A 532 7.87 -27.46 -6.43
C GLY A 532 6.81 -26.96 -7.42
N GLY A 533 6.97 -27.28 -8.72
CA GLY A 533 6.04 -26.86 -9.77
C GLY A 533 5.84 -25.36 -9.85
N HIS A 534 4.63 -24.92 -10.21
CA HIS A 534 4.25 -23.51 -10.36
C HIS A 534 4.58 -22.63 -9.14
N PHE A 535 4.30 -23.12 -7.94
CA PHE A 535 4.46 -22.32 -6.73
C PHE A 535 5.92 -21.94 -6.40
N HIS A 536 6.90 -22.63 -6.97
CA HIS A 536 8.31 -22.35 -6.80
C HIS A 536 9.00 -21.90 -8.11
N ASN A 537 8.28 -21.88 -9.22
CA ASN A 537 8.75 -21.48 -10.54
C ASN A 537 7.82 -20.44 -11.18
N ASP A 538 7.26 -19.53 -10.41
CA ASP A 538 6.32 -18.55 -10.96
C ASP A 538 7.05 -17.47 -11.77
N ASN A 539 6.54 -17.23 -12.98
CA ASN A 539 7.02 -16.26 -13.95
C ASN A 539 5.96 -15.17 -14.26
N SER A 540 4.98 -14.95 -13.37
CA SER A 540 3.88 -14.00 -13.54
C SER A 540 4.29 -12.55 -13.22
N ILE A 541 5.06 -11.91 -14.12
CA ILE A 541 5.52 -10.53 -13.96
C ILE A 541 4.42 -9.51 -14.29
N ALA A 542 3.36 -9.92 -14.98
CA ALA A 542 2.31 -9.03 -15.49
C ALA A 542 1.72 -8.12 -14.40
N VAL A 543 1.43 -8.66 -13.21
CA VAL A 543 0.86 -7.92 -12.08
C VAL A 543 1.74 -6.78 -11.59
N LEU A 544 3.06 -6.87 -11.76
CA LEU A 544 4.01 -5.82 -11.38
C LEU A 544 4.12 -4.72 -12.44
N ARG A 545 3.90 -5.06 -13.72
CA ARG A 545 3.94 -4.09 -14.82
C ARG A 545 2.78 -3.09 -14.77
N ASP A 546 1.64 -3.51 -14.22
CA ASP A 546 0.42 -2.70 -14.14
C ASP A 546 0.42 -1.72 -12.94
N LEU A 547 1.52 -1.59 -12.20
CA LEU A 547 1.60 -0.74 -11.02
C LEU A 547 2.29 0.59 -11.32
N PRO A 548 1.54 1.71 -11.48
CA PRO A 548 2.13 3.01 -11.71
C PRO A 548 3.09 3.41 -10.56
N GLY A 549 4.27 3.93 -10.93
CA GLY A 549 5.26 4.42 -9.96
C GLY A 549 6.11 3.35 -9.27
N VAL A 550 5.77 2.08 -9.39
CA VAL A 550 6.58 0.97 -8.87
C VAL A 550 7.74 0.68 -9.82
N ILE A 551 8.94 0.56 -9.26
CA ILE A 551 10.14 0.18 -10.00
C ILE A 551 10.36 -1.32 -9.86
N VAL A 552 10.56 -2.03 -10.97
CA VAL A 552 10.86 -3.47 -10.97
C VAL A 552 12.28 -3.68 -11.50
N ALA A 553 13.16 -4.15 -10.63
CA ALA A 553 14.55 -4.47 -10.91
C ALA A 553 14.76 -5.99 -10.90
N CYS A 554 15.52 -6.52 -11.86
CA CYS A 554 15.78 -7.95 -11.99
C CYS A 554 17.21 -8.20 -12.47
N PRO A 555 18.17 -8.45 -11.58
CA PRO A 555 19.56 -8.71 -11.95
C PRO A 555 19.74 -10.10 -12.54
N SER A 556 20.71 -10.25 -13.43
CA SER A 556 21.04 -11.54 -14.05
C SER A 556 22.31 -12.20 -13.48
N ASN A 557 23.13 -11.45 -12.75
CA ASN A 557 24.40 -11.93 -12.18
C ASN A 557 24.73 -11.24 -10.86
N GLY A 558 25.74 -11.73 -10.15
CA GLY A 558 26.10 -11.26 -8.83
C GLY A 558 26.51 -9.78 -8.74
N PRO A 559 27.48 -9.29 -9.55
CA PRO A 559 27.86 -7.88 -9.55
C PRO A 559 26.71 -6.93 -9.85
N ASP A 560 25.87 -7.26 -10.83
CA ASP A 560 24.71 -6.47 -11.17
C ASP A 560 23.71 -6.43 -10.02
N ALA A 561 23.48 -7.57 -9.36
CA ALA A 561 22.61 -7.63 -8.19
C ALA A 561 23.08 -6.72 -7.06
N ALA A 562 24.37 -6.74 -6.73
CA ALA A 562 24.93 -5.88 -5.70
C ALA A 562 24.80 -4.39 -6.06
N LYS A 563 25.20 -4.00 -7.28
CA LYS A 563 25.16 -2.62 -7.76
C LYS A 563 23.72 -2.09 -7.89
N MET A 564 22.81 -2.91 -8.42
CA MET A 564 21.38 -2.56 -8.55
C MET A 564 20.70 -2.44 -7.20
N LEU A 565 21.00 -3.34 -6.24
CA LEU A 565 20.39 -3.29 -4.92
C LEU A 565 20.78 -2.00 -4.18
N ARG A 566 22.02 -1.52 -4.34
CA ARG A 566 22.46 -0.21 -3.84
C ARG A 566 21.65 0.93 -4.44
N THR A 567 21.41 0.89 -5.74
CA THR A 567 20.56 1.86 -6.44
C THR A 567 19.12 1.78 -5.93
N CYS A 568 18.55 0.59 -5.77
CA CYS A 568 17.21 0.40 -5.23
C CYS A 568 17.06 0.99 -3.82
N MET A 569 18.06 0.78 -2.95
CA MET A 569 18.09 1.39 -1.62
C MET A 569 18.20 2.92 -1.67
N ARG A 570 19.00 3.46 -2.57
CA ARG A 570 19.09 4.90 -2.80
C ARG A 570 17.75 5.48 -3.27
N LEU A 571 17.11 4.86 -4.26
CA LEU A 571 15.81 5.26 -4.77
C LEU A 571 14.73 5.22 -3.67
N ALA A 572 14.71 4.17 -2.86
CA ALA A 572 13.79 4.09 -1.72
C ALA A 572 14.07 5.18 -0.69
N TYR A 573 15.33 5.37 -0.30
CA TYR A 573 15.68 6.33 0.74
C TYR A 573 15.62 7.79 0.26
N GLU A 574 16.27 8.12 -0.86
CA GLU A 574 16.41 9.50 -1.34
C GLU A 574 15.17 9.99 -2.09
N GLU A 575 14.47 9.09 -2.78
CA GLU A 575 13.33 9.44 -3.65
C GLU A 575 11.98 8.89 -3.16
N GLY A 576 11.94 8.18 -2.00
CA GLY A 576 10.71 7.63 -1.44
C GLY A 576 10.03 6.55 -2.27
N ARG A 577 10.78 5.90 -3.17
CA ARG A 577 10.23 4.98 -4.16
C ARG A 577 9.90 3.60 -3.57
N VAL A 578 8.88 3.00 -4.14
CA VAL A 578 8.58 1.57 -3.96
C VAL A 578 9.32 0.80 -5.04
N VAL A 579 10.22 -0.08 -4.63
CA VAL A 579 11.02 -0.90 -5.55
C VAL A 579 10.75 -2.37 -5.28
N VAL A 580 10.47 -3.13 -6.32
CA VAL A 580 10.42 -4.60 -6.30
C VAL A 580 11.72 -5.12 -6.91
N PHE A 581 12.47 -5.88 -6.12
CA PHE A 581 13.72 -6.49 -6.50
C PHE A 581 13.52 -8.00 -6.72
N LEU A 582 13.37 -8.40 -7.98
CA LEU A 582 13.16 -9.80 -8.36
C LEU A 582 14.48 -10.54 -8.39
N GLU A 583 14.59 -11.60 -7.60
CA GLU A 583 15.80 -12.40 -7.48
C GLU A 583 15.61 -13.73 -8.20
N PRO A 584 16.30 -13.98 -9.34
CA PRO A 584 16.12 -15.22 -10.10
C PRO A 584 16.68 -16.42 -9.35
N ILE A 585 15.79 -17.25 -8.79
CA ILE A 585 16.14 -18.38 -7.89
C ILE A 585 17.10 -19.36 -8.56
N ALA A 586 16.85 -19.68 -9.82
CA ALA A 586 17.68 -20.65 -10.57
C ALA A 586 19.15 -20.20 -10.68
N LEU A 587 19.40 -18.87 -10.61
CA LEU A 587 20.75 -18.33 -10.69
C LEU A 587 21.43 -18.15 -9.34
N TYR A 588 20.73 -18.29 -8.22
CA TYR A 588 21.31 -18.07 -6.89
C TYR A 588 22.59 -18.85 -6.64
N MET A 589 22.57 -20.16 -6.94
CA MET A 589 23.68 -21.08 -6.68
C MET A 589 24.45 -21.46 -7.96
N THR A 590 24.07 -20.88 -9.12
CA THR A 590 24.74 -21.15 -10.38
C THR A 590 26.20 -20.68 -10.34
N LYS A 591 27.12 -21.56 -10.75
CA LYS A 591 28.58 -21.33 -10.73
C LYS A 591 29.17 -21.41 -12.13
N ASP A 592 28.67 -22.35 -12.92
CA ASP A 592 29.21 -22.68 -14.24
C ASP A 592 28.39 -22.02 -15.35
N LEU A 593 29.04 -21.67 -16.45
CA LEU A 593 28.39 -21.08 -17.60
C LEU A 593 28.28 -22.07 -18.78
N TYR A 594 29.39 -22.70 -19.17
CA TYR A 594 29.45 -23.52 -20.37
C TYR A 594 29.60 -25.00 -20.08
N SER A 595 30.33 -25.37 -19.04
CA SER A 595 30.61 -26.77 -18.71
C SER A 595 30.76 -26.94 -17.18
N PRO A 596 30.41 -28.11 -16.65
CA PRO A 596 30.59 -28.41 -15.23
C PRO A 596 32.01 -28.13 -14.74
N GLY A 597 32.15 -27.28 -13.73
CA GLY A 597 33.41 -26.93 -13.10
C GLY A 597 34.15 -25.73 -13.75
N ASP A 598 33.59 -25.07 -14.76
CA ASP A 598 34.24 -23.92 -15.42
C ASP A 598 34.20 -22.62 -14.56
N ASN A 599 33.35 -22.58 -13.55
CA ASN A 599 33.13 -21.41 -12.69
C ASN A 599 32.87 -20.10 -13.44
N GLY A 600 32.36 -20.18 -14.67
CA GLY A 600 32.16 -19.06 -15.58
C GLY A 600 31.02 -18.11 -15.15
N TRP A 601 30.23 -18.48 -14.11
CA TRP A 601 29.16 -17.65 -13.53
C TRP A 601 29.47 -17.23 -12.10
N LEU A 602 30.72 -17.32 -11.65
CA LEU A 602 31.24 -16.72 -10.42
C LEU A 602 31.95 -15.41 -10.73
N PHE A 603 31.66 -14.37 -9.96
CA PHE A 603 32.17 -13.03 -10.19
C PHE A 603 32.78 -12.44 -8.91
N GLU A 604 33.67 -11.47 -9.09
CA GLU A 604 34.18 -10.65 -8.01
C GLU A 604 33.07 -9.74 -7.44
N TYR A 605 33.11 -9.51 -6.14
CA TYR A 605 32.18 -8.60 -5.49
C TYR A 605 32.59 -7.15 -5.75
N PRO A 606 31.70 -6.30 -6.30
CA PRO A 606 32.03 -4.92 -6.63
C PRO A 606 32.24 -4.07 -5.38
N SER A 607 33.07 -3.02 -5.52
CA SER A 607 33.29 -2.03 -4.46
C SER A 607 31.96 -1.44 -3.95
N PRO A 608 31.84 -1.09 -2.63
CA PRO A 608 30.59 -0.59 -2.05
C PRO A 608 30.02 0.68 -2.68
N ASP A 609 30.86 1.50 -3.34
CA ASP A 609 30.47 2.72 -4.03
C ASP A 609 29.95 2.50 -5.46
N GLU A 610 30.19 1.32 -6.02
CA GLU A 610 29.71 1.02 -7.38
C GLU A 610 28.21 0.78 -7.41
N MET A 611 27.51 1.47 -8.32
CA MET A 611 26.09 1.36 -8.58
C MET A 611 25.80 1.26 -10.09
N ILE A 612 24.66 0.69 -10.44
CA ILE A 612 24.06 0.73 -11.78
C ILE A 612 22.87 1.66 -11.71
N SER A 613 22.87 2.72 -12.53
CA SER A 613 21.78 3.70 -12.53
C SER A 613 20.47 3.07 -13.01
N GLN A 614 19.33 3.56 -12.49
CA GLN A 614 18.03 3.18 -13.04
C GLN A 614 17.97 3.53 -14.52
N GLY A 615 17.50 2.58 -15.34
CA GLY A 615 17.44 2.74 -16.80
C GLY A 615 18.71 2.33 -17.55
N GLU A 616 19.77 1.94 -16.85
CA GLU A 616 21.01 1.42 -17.47
C GLU A 616 20.88 -0.06 -17.79
N VAL A 617 21.16 -0.43 -19.05
CA VAL A 617 21.16 -1.83 -19.50
C VAL A 617 22.56 -2.44 -19.45
N GLY A 618 22.64 -3.77 -19.36
CA GLY A 618 23.88 -4.52 -19.54
C GLY A 618 24.11 -4.85 -21.02
N VAL A 619 25.33 -4.80 -21.49
CA VAL A 619 25.67 -5.12 -22.88
C VAL A 619 26.80 -6.14 -22.90
N TYR A 620 26.63 -7.19 -23.69
CA TYR A 620 27.66 -8.21 -23.93
C TYR A 620 27.75 -8.57 -25.40
N GLY A 621 28.99 -8.72 -25.90
CA GLY A 621 29.24 -9.08 -27.28
C GLY A 621 28.96 -7.95 -28.27
N GLU A 622 29.13 -8.25 -29.55
CA GLU A 622 28.97 -7.32 -30.66
C GLU A 622 28.26 -8.04 -31.81
N GLY A 623 27.49 -7.30 -32.62
CA GLY A 623 26.81 -7.86 -33.79
C GLY A 623 25.65 -6.99 -34.25
N ASP A 624 25.16 -7.26 -35.47
CA ASP A 624 23.96 -6.63 -36.04
C ASP A 624 22.67 -7.43 -35.70
N THR A 625 22.84 -8.57 -35.05
CA THR A 625 21.76 -9.36 -34.44
C THR A 625 21.81 -9.14 -32.92
N VAL A 626 20.73 -8.59 -32.39
CA VAL A 626 20.64 -8.22 -30.98
C VAL A 626 19.64 -9.12 -30.26
N ILE A 627 20.02 -9.61 -29.09
CA ILE A 627 19.13 -10.36 -28.17
C ILE A 627 18.78 -9.41 -27.02
N LEU A 628 17.47 -9.12 -26.84
CA LEU A 628 16.94 -8.38 -25.69
C LEU A 628 16.40 -9.40 -24.68
N THR A 629 16.86 -9.35 -23.44
CA THR A 629 16.51 -10.37 -22.44
C THR A 629 16.78 -9.88 -21.01
N TYR A 630 16.52 -10.73 -20.01
CA TYR A 630 16.82 -10.50 -18.59
C TYR A 630 16.97 -11.85 -17.87
N ALA A 631 17.53 -11.82 -16.67
CA ALA A 631 17.61 -12.96 -15.74
C ALA A 631 18.07 -14.27 -16.39
N ASN A 632 17.25 -15.33 -16.32
CA ASN A 632 17.59 -16.65 -16.88
C ASN A 632 17.78 -16.59 -18.41
N GLY A 633 17.01 -15.74 -19.09
CA GLY A 633 17.17 -15.51 -20.52
C GLY A 633 18.55 -14.95 -20.88
N TYR A 634 19.12 -14.07 -20.02
CA TYR A 634 20.48 -13.58 -20.20
C TYR A 634 21.51 -14.71 -20.04
N TYR A 635 21.38 -15.52 -18.99
CA TYR A 635 22.27 -16.66 -18.78
C TYR A 635 22.24 -17.64 -19.97
N LEU A 636 21.06 -18.02 -20.45
CA LEU A 636 20.89 -18.90 -21.61
C LEU A 636 21.42 -18.28 -22.92
N SER A 637 21.21 -16.98 -23.11
CA SER A 637 21.72 -16.24 -24.28
C SER A 637 23.25 -16.20 -24.30
N ARG A 638 23.91 -16.11 -23.13
CA ARG A 638 25.37 -16.20 -23.01
C ARG A 638 25.90 -17.58 -23.41
N GLN A 639 25.16 -18.66 -23.08
CA GLN A 639 25.49 -20.01 -23.54
C GLN A 639 25.27 -20.16 -25.04
N ALA A 640 24.14 -19.65 -25.55
CA ALA A 640 23.81 -19.70 -26.98
C ALA A 640 24.82 -18.90 -27.84
N GLU A 641 25.29 -17.74 -27.36
CA GLU A 641 26.28 -16.90 -28.07
C GLU A 641 27.53 -17.68 -28.44
N LYS A 642 28.07 -18.47 -27.50
CA LYS A 642 29.27 -19.28 -27.76
C LYS A 642 29.04 -20.25 -28.90
N VAL A 643 27.93 -20.98 -28.92
CA VAL A 643 27.59 -21.93 -29.99
C VAL A 643 27.35 -21.20 -31.32
N LEU A 644 26.62 -20.10 -31.32
CA LEU A 644 26.38 -19.30 -32.53
C LEU A 644 27.68 -18.80 -33.15
N ARG A 645 28.62 -18.31 -32.35
CA ARG A 645 29.92 -17.83 -32.80
C ARG A 645 30.82 -18.98 -33.31
N GLU A 646 30.96 -20.07 -32.57
CA GLU A 646 31.90 -21.12 -32.83
C GLU A 646 31.42 -22.11 -33.93
N ALA A 647 30.13 -22.47 -33.92
CA ALA A 647 29.59 -23.45 -34.86
C ALA A 647 28.91 -22.83 -36.09
N HIS A 648 28.39 -21.60 -35.98
CA HIS A 648 27.59 -20.96 -37.03
C HIS A 648 28.22 -19.70 -37.59
N ASN A 649 29.32 -19.20 -37.01
CA ASN A 649 29.98 -17.94 -37.37
C ASN A 649 29.03 -16.72 -37.33
N ILE A 650 28.12 -16.74 -36.33
CA ILE A 650 27.15 -15.66 -36.07
C ILE A 650 27.53 -14.94 -34.81
N SER A 651 27.85 -13.64 -34.91
CA SER A 651 28.08 -12.77 -33.78
C SER A 651 26.76 -12.14 -33.33
N VAL A 652 26.47 -12.15 -32.03
CA VAL A 652 25.29 -11.55 -31.43
C VAL A 652 25.67 -10.57 -30.34
N LYS A 653 24.92 -9.49 -30.22
CA LYS A 653 24.97 -8.55 -29.11
C LYS A 653 23.83 -8.89 -28.16
N ILE A 654 24.10 -9.10 -26.88
CA ILE A 654 23.10 -9.39 -25.85
C ILE A 654 22.92 -8.17 -24.98
N ILE A 655 21.67 -7.74 -24.81
CA ILE A 655 21.26 -6.63 -23.95
C ILE A 655 20.47 -7.21 -22.77
N ASP A 656 21.04 -7.09 -21.58
CA ASP A 656 20.38 -7.39 -20.30
C ASP A 656 19.60 -6.16 -19.85
N LEU A 657 18.28 -6.28 -19.79
CA LEU A 657 17.38 -5.17 -19.47
C LEU A 657 17.59 -4.63 -18.05
N ARG A 658 17.86 -5.47 -17.06
CA ARG A 658 18.03 -5.14 -15.64
C ARG A 658 16.80 -4.51 -14.99
N TRP A 659 16.15 -3.54 -15.66
CA TRP A 659 14.97 -2.81 -15.19
C TRP A 659 13.77 -3.18 -16.06
N LEU A 660 12.75 -3.78 -15.44
CA LEU A 660 11.57 -4.32 -16.14
C LEU A 660 10.38 -3.37 -16.10
N SER A 661 10.32 -2.47 -15.12
CA SER A 661 9.36 -1.36 -15.04
C SER A 661 9.98 -0.18 -14.28
N PRO A 662 9.96 1.04 -14.85
CA PRO A 662 9.74 1.31 -16.28
C PRO A 662 10.83 0.69 -17.16
N LEU A 663 10.48 0.33 -18.40
CA LEU A 663 11.48 -0.17 -19.36
C LEU A 663 12.54 0.90 -19.64
N PRO A 664 13.82 0.54 -19.78
CA PRO A 664 14.93 1.46 -20.08
C PRO A 664 14.94 1.85 -21.58
N LYS A 665 13.88 2.52 -22.05
CA LYS A 665 13.61 2.83 -23.47
C LYS A 665 14.79 3.44 -24.18
N ASP A 666 15.32 4.55 -23.65
CA ASP A 666 16.40 5.32 -24.31
C ASP A 666 17.68 4.49 -24.45
N ALA A 667 18.01 3.71 -23.39
CA ALA A 667 19.18 2.84 -23.43
C ALA A 667 19.00 1.69 -24.44
N ILE A 668 17.81 1.08 -24.50
CA ILE A 668 17.49 0.05 -25.51
C ILE A 668 17.63 0.63 -26.91
N LEU A 669 16.96 1.74 -27.21
CA LEU A 669 16.98 2.36 -28.55
C LEU A 669 18.40 2.76 -28.99
N LYS A 670 19.19 3.31 -28.06
CA LYS A 670 20.61 3.61 -28.31
C LYS A 670 21.41 2.37 -28.69
N GLU A 671 21.26 1.30 -27.92
CA GLU A 671 22.04 0.08 -28.11
C GLU A 671 21.64 -0.72 -29.34
N ILE A 672 20.37 -0.62 -29.81
CA ILE A 672 19.89 -1.29 -31.04
C ILE A 672 20.02 -0.43 -32.29
N ALA A 673 20.55 0.81 -32.22
CA ALA A 673 20.56 1.74 -33.36
C ALA A 673 21.20 1.19 -34.64
N LYS A 674 22.15 0.25 -34.54
CA LYS A 674 22.82 -0.42 -35.66
C LYS A 674 22.32 -1.85 -35.91
N ALA A 675 21.32 -2.29 -35.18
CA ALA A 675 20.75 -3.63 -35.30
C ALA A 675 20.04 -3.80 -36.68
N LYS A 676 20.15 -4.97 -37.26
CA LYS A 676 19.33 -5.41 -38.38
C LYS A 676 18.27 -6.41 -37.95
N ARG A 677 18.54 -7.16 -36.87
CA ARG A 677 17.71 -8.23 -36.36
C ARG A 677 17.63 -8.14 -34.87
N ILE A 678 16.44 -8.39 -34.30
CA ILE A 678 16.22 -8.44 -32.87
C ILE A 678 15.50 -9.72 -32.51
N LEU A 679 16.07 -10.46 -31.57
CA LEU A 679 15.41 -11.54 -30.86
C LEU A 679 15.08 -11.10 -29.44
N ILE A 680 13.81 -11.18 -29.04
CA ILE A 680 13.40 -10.98 -27.66
C ILE A 680 13.29 -12.37 -27.02
N VAL A 681 14.02 -12.56 -25.91
CA VAL A 681 13.98 -13.80 -25.12
C VAL A 681 13.38 -13.46 -23.75
N ASP A 682 12.21 -14.00 -23.48
CA ASP A 682 11.42 -13.69 -22.30
C ASP A 682 10.92 -14.99 -21.64
N GLU A 683 11.29 -15.24 -20.40
CA GLU A 683 10.79 -16.41 -19.66
C GLU A 683 9.34 -16.25 -19.18
N GLY A 684 8.79 -15.05 -19.22
CA GLY A 684 7.39 -14.77 -18.94
C GLY A 684 6.45 -15.49 -19.92
N ARG A 685 5.18 -15.58 -19.55
CA ARG A 685 4.14 -16.14 -20.43
C ARG A 685 4.04 -15.34 -21.71
N GLN A 686 3.50 -15.95 -22.78
CA GLN A 686 3.32 -15.29 -24.06
C GLN A 686 2.48 -14.02 -23.94
N SER A 687 1.46 -14.06 -23.10
CA SER A 687 0.53 -12.97 -22.81
C SER A 687 0.93 -12.21 -21.53
N GLY A 688 0.90 -10.88 -21.58
CA GLY A 688 1.13 -9.99 -20.43
C GLY A 688 2.61 -9.81 -20.03
N SER A 689 3.56 -10.43 -20.70
CA SER A 689 4.97 -10.39 -20.31
C SER A 689 5.71 -9.11 -20.77
N ILE A 690 6.97 -8.99 -20.37
CA ILE A 690 7.87 -7.87 -20.73
C ILE A 690 8.03 -7.75 -22.24
N SER A 691 8.06 -8.87 -22.96
CA SER A 691 8.24 -8.90 -24.40
C SER A 691 7.17 -8.16 -25.20
N GLU A 692 5.94 -8.04 -24.69
CA GLU A 692 4.88 -7.25 -25.32
C GLU A 692 5.22 -5.75 -25.30
N GLY A 693 5.66 -5.22 -24.16
CA GLY A 693 6.10 -3.84 -24.06
C GLY A 693 7.32 -3.55 -24.93
N LEU A 694 8.25 -4.51 -25.04
CA LEU A 694 9.40 -4.40 -25.94
C LEU A 694 8.96 -4.40 -27.40
N MET A 695 8.04 -5.30 -27.80
CA MET A 695 7.50 -5.30 -29.16
C MET A 695 6.84 -3.97 -29.51
N THR A 696 6.02 -3.43 -28.61
CA THR A 696 5.38 -2.12 -28.79
C THR A 696 6.43 -1.01 -28.98
N LEU A 697 7.42 -0.94 -28.07
CA LEU A 697 8.52 0.04 -28.17
C LEU A 697 9.24 -0.04 -29.53
N LEU A 698 9.57 -1.25 -29.96
CA LEU A 698 10.28 -1.47 -31.21
C LEU A 698 9.45 -1.12 -32.44
N MET A 699 8.15 -1.39 -32.41
CA MET A 699 7.24 -1.05 -33.51
C MET A 699 6.96 0.45 -33.61
N GLU A 700 6.93 1.17 -32.51
CA GLU A 700 6.62 2.61 -32.47
C GLU A 700 7.87 3.47 -32.74
N GLU A 701 9.03 3.09 -32.20
CA GLU A 701 10.18 3.99 -32.12
C GLU A 701 11.44 3.47 -32.84
N ALA A 702 11.49 2.17 -33.21
CA ALA A 702 12.67 1.65 -33.92
C ALA A 702 12.52 1.69 -35.43
N SER A 703 13.62 1.37 -36.16
CA SER A 703 13.62 1.34 -37.63
C SER A 703 12.61 0.33 -38.19
N PRO A 704 11.76 0.70 -39.15
CA PRO A 704 10.79 -0.21 -39.78
C PRO A 704 11.43 -1.34 -40.60
N ARG A 705 12.76 -1.31 -40.81
CA ARG A 705 13.52 -2.37 -41.51
C ARG A 705 14.01 -3.50 -40.59
N LEU A 706 13.80 -3.36 -39.27
CA LEU A 706 14.21 -4.38 -38.32
C LEU A 706 13.40 -5.67 -38.50
N LYS A 707 14.12 -6.80 -38.56
CA LYS A 707 13.49 -8.14 -38.41
C LYS A 707 13.41 -8.45 -36.93
N ILE A 708 12.19 -8.61 -36.42
CA ILE A 708 11.96 -8.85 -34.98
C ILE A 708 11.27 -10.20 -34.80
N LYS A 709 11.77 -10.99 -33.86
CA LYS A 709 11.15 -12.24 -33.38
C LYS A 709 11.15 -12.25 -31.86
N ARG A 710 10.14 -12.85 -31.25
CA ARG A 710 10.15 -13.15 -29.81
C ARG A 710 10.00 -14.64 -29.56
N ILE A 711 10.65 -15.13 -28.53
CA ILE A 711 10.42 -16.44 -27.92
C ILE A 711 10.08 -16.22 -26.46
N THR A 712 9.05 -16.89 -26.00
CA THR A 712 8.46 -16.68 -24.65
C THR A 712 8.16 -18.00 -23.98
N GLY A 713 7.92 -17.98 -22.70
CA GLY A 713 7.18 -19.04 -22.04
C GLY A 713 5.79 -19.22 -22.66
N LYS A 714 5.19 -20.39 -22.45
CA LYS A 714 3.82 -20.67 -22.88
C LYS A 714 2.83 -20.13 -21.84
N ASP A 715 1.59 -19.85 -22.26
CA ASP A 715 0.51 -19.45 -21.37
C ASP A 715 0.02 -20.66 -20.54
N CYS A 716 0.87 -21.09 -19.62
CA CYS A 716 0.66 -22.27 -18.79
C CYS A 716 1.34 -22.12 -17.44
N PHE A 717 0.88 -22.87 -16.45
CA PHE A 717 1.57 -23.05 -15.18
C PHE A 717 2.75 -24.03 -15.35
N ILE A 718 3.84 -23.79 -14.62
CA ILE A 718 5.03 -24.65 -14.68
C ILE A 718 4.75 -25.97 -13.93
N PRO A 719 4.83 -27.15 -14.59
CA PRO A 719 4.56 -28.44 -13.96
C PRO A 719 5.75 -28.92 -13.11
N LEU A 720 5.48 -29.94 -12.29
CA LEU A 720 6.52 -30.70 -11.59
C LEU A 720 7.41 -31.46 -12.56
N GLY A 721 8.65 -31.69 -12.15
CA GLY A 721 9.60 -32.53 -12.86
C GLY A 721 10.04 -31.96 -14.21
N THR A 722 10.42 -32.82 -15.15
CA THR A 722 11.10 -32.41 -16.39
C THR A 722 10.21 -31.78 -17.45
N ALA A 723 8.88 -31.85 -17.31
CA ALA A 723 7.94 -31.32 -18.31
C ALA A 723 7.99 -29.80 -18.49
N TRP A 724 8.54 -29.04 -17.53
CA TRP A 724 8.77 -27.59 -17.64
C TRP A 724 9.55 -27.19 -18.90
N GLN A 725 10.43 -28.10 -19.42
CA GLN A 725 11.29 -27.87 -20.59
C GLN A 725 10.50 -27.53 -21.86
N TYR A 726 9.26 -28.03 -21.96
CA TYR A 726 8.40 -27.77 -23.12
C TYR A 726 7.71 -26.41 -23.07
N LEU A 727 7.81 -25.70 -21.92
CA LEU A 727 7.06 -24.46 -21.67
C LEU A 727 7.93 -23.21 -21.69
N LEU A 728 9.24 -23.35 -21.50
CA LEU A 728 10.15 -22.23 -21.37
C LEU A 728 11.17 -22.17 -22.51
N PRO A 729 11.68 -20.99 -22.88
CA PRO A 729 12.80 -20.87 -23.81
C PRO A 729 14.02 -21.68 -23.34
N SER A 730 14.73 -22.30 -24.27
CA SER A 730 15.97 -23.03 -24.01
C SER A 730 17.13 -22.43 -24.80
N GLN A 731 18.35 -22.83 -24.48
CA GLN A 731 19.54 -22.49 -25.26
C GLN A 731 19.36 -22.84 -26.73
N GLU A 732 18.84 -24.03 -27.04
CA GLU A 732 18.59 -24.52 -28.40
C GLU A 732 17.56 -23.66 -29.11
N SER A 733 16.44 -23.32 -28.44
CA SER A 733 15.41 -22.44 -29.03
C SER A 733 15.92 -21.03 -29.33
N ILE A 734 16.87 -20.51 -28.54
CA ILE A 734 17.55 -19.24 -28.82
C ILE A 734 18.42 -19.36 -30.07
N ILE A 735 19.23 -20.41 -30.17
CA ILE A 735 20.10 -20.70 -31.32
C ILE A 735 19.24 -20.77 -32.59
N ASP A 736 18.22 -21.64 -32.59
CA ASP A 736 17.33 -21.84 -33.74
C ASP A 736 16.64 -20.53 -34.15
N ALA A 737 16.18 -19.73 -33.19
CA ALA A 737 15.53 -18.46 -33.45
C ALA A 737 16.49 -17.45 -34.12
N VAL A 738 17.76 -17.39 -33.65
CA VAL A 738 18.79 -16.50 -34.25
C VAL A 738 19.13 -16.98 -35.67
N ILE A 739 19.34 -18.29 -35.92
CA ILE A 739 19.62 -18.83 -37.25
C ILE A 739 18.45 -18.52 -38.19
N ALA A 740 17.22 -18.71 -37.75
CA ALA A 740 16.03 -18.43 -38.55
C ALA A 740 15.93 -16.91 -38.91
N LEU A 741 16.36 -15.99 -38.03
CA LEU A 741 16.42 -14.57 -38.32
C LEU A 741 17.50 -14.21 -39.37
N GLN A 742 18.56 -15.01 -39.53
CA GLN A 742 19.61 -14.82 -40.52
C GLN A 742 19.16 -15.22 -41.94
N SER A 743 18.25 -16.19 -42.04
CA SER A 743 17.78 -16.67 -43.33
C SER A 743 16.87 -15.66 -44.02
N ASP A 744 17.14 -15.32 -45.31
CA ASP A 744 16.28 -14.42 -46.09
C ASP A 744 15.02 -15.12 -46.68
N LYS A 745 14.79 -16.36 -46.36
CA LYS A 745 13.57 -17.09 -46.79
C LYS A 745 12.34 -16.44 -46.12
N ARG A 746 11.63 -15.58 -46.88
CA ARG A 746 10.20 -15.35 -46.67
C ARG A 746 9.53 -16.72 -46.89
N GLU A 747 9.26 -17.46 -45.86
CA GLU A 747 8.29 -18.53 -45.91
C GLU A 747 6.95 -17.92 -46.33
N LYS A 748 6.53 -18.23 -47.53
CA LYS A 748 5.14 -18.11 -47.96
C LYS A 748 4.38 -19.18 -47.13
N GLU A 749 4.04 -18.86 -45.94
CA GLU A 749 3.00 -19.61 -45.22
C GLU A 749 1.67 -19.29 -45.90
N SER A 750 1.23 -20.29 -46.67
CA SER A 750 -0.12 -20.45 -47.17
C SER A 750 -1.12 -20.24 -46.04
N GLY A 751 -2.06 -19.33 -46.29
CA GLY A 751 -3.15 -19.01 -45.33
C GLY A 751 -3.87 -20.24 -44.81
N ARG A 752 -3.82 -20.42 -43.54
CA ARG A 752 -4.88 -21.04 -42.72
C ARG A 752 -4.91 -20.31 -41.39
N LEU A 753 -5.89 -19.39 -41.29
CA LEU A 753 -6.42 -19.04 -40.02
C LEU A 753 -6.98 -20.31 -39.37
N VAL A 754 -6.32 -20.79 -38.33
CA VAL A 754 -6.98 -21.69 -37.37
C VAL A 754 -7.33 -20.85 -36.16
N VAL A 755 -8.58 -20.48 -36.12
CA VAL A 755 -9.23 -19.95 -34.91
C VAL A 755 -9.53 -21.16 -34.02
N SER A 756 -8.89 -21.23 -32.87
CA SER A 756 -9.33 -22.06 -31.75
C SER A 756 -8.94 -21.38 -30.43
#